data_a732aa1905d2b2bee45596b12e4978f4
#
_entry.id   a732aa1905d2b2bee45596b12e4978f4
#
_cell.length_a   1.000
_cell.length_b   1.000
_cell.length_c   1.000
_cell.angle_alpha   90.00
_cell.angle_beta   90.00
_cell.angle_gamma   90.00
#
_symmetry.space_group_name_H-M   'P 1'
#
loop_
_entity.id
_entity.type
_entity.pdbx_description
1 polymer ?
#
loop_
_entity_poly.entity_id
_entity_poly.type
_entity_poly.pdbx_seq_one_letter_code
_entity_poly.pdbx_strand_id
1 'polypeptide(L)'
;MKYKYLGQSIPQDSRRELNNKILYLVDNDLVESSGITCEDIYNAYTGDGGLHGLRYSDYNSYSEYSSAKKEIENGQFFTPDSVCKFIMDCLSLSNQDVFADLTCGMGNFFNYAPMEANAYGCELDAKAYKVAHYLYPKANLTCGDIRSYEPGIKLDYVVGNPPFNLRWWVDGAQILSQLYYCQKAAALLKPMGIMALVVPKSFLADDFRDSGLIKEMEKHFSFLGQFMLRADTFASMGVADYETKVQFWQRNSDMDSWKRNPYSTEMTMQVDCMNAAMVRKVREQIVADAQAVFVKNRSHILLELARDHDSSAEFLYNVKKYLYAIKTHPNLKEKYTKCCEYINRYYTEKQPESMSYEEWCRVRLTEAKVLAYLRNVVKYQHPAQYEDKICLVKRDYDLVYKAYSPKMARQLSDEMKTPTPIYDIAISEEDTERYGRYARLLRRKQHEYSIEQQKFSEMIEDTDIKSWLDGFVLHDDENEEDIMLNNLQKHDINLVLQKRYALLQWEQGCGKTLAGIAIGRYRMEQKNAFCTFVVSSAISIKNTWDVMLPNFGVRYVMVNKLVDLDKVQRGDFVLITLNKLGKYRKQVKRWVRIHNQNIVLCFDESDEMTNPSSLRTKSVLDCFRRCRFKLEMTGTSTRNNISEFAPQLELAYNNSFNMISWCSTIYHYDRASKKDGVEEGLHVYGNPYYGQPIPAYHKGYNLFADSHLPEKITVFGVGQRTQDIYNADELDNILSRFVITRTLEEISGRDIKRIHQVPVRFTESERAVYTKAIEEFHVMRGNYFASTGNSRKDSMMRLIQQITLLLRISAAPNTIREYDGDLPTKIAKVIEMLQSMSDEIVAIGVRHKVVVDAYAKAIREIMPDRPLFVVTGSTTTLAKRRALRKTLKESKNGILLCTQQSLPSSVSFEYVDKVIIPELHYNNSRMSQFYMRFIRFTSKRMKDIYFVTYLGSIESNQMQMVLAKEKINMFMRGKDTDLDEIYNRFGVDYNLLSALMSREMDENGKFHIRWGEQEIA
;
A
#
# COMPACT_ATOMS: atom_id res chain seq x y z
N MET A 1 -36.32 -15.01 -28.27
CA MET A 1 -36.91 -13.73 -28.60
C MET A 1 -37.05 -12.94 -27.34
N LYS A 2 -36.31 -11.90 -27.21
CA LYS A 2 -36.24 -11.15 -25.95
C LYS A 2 -36.90 -9.82 -26.09
N TYR A 3 -37.24 -9.25 -24.94
CA TYR A 3 -37.98 -8.02 -24.79
C TYR A 3 -39.40 -8.09 -25.29
N LYS A 4 -40.12 -9.02 -24.69
CA LYS A 4 -41.56 -9.07 -24.74
C LYS A 4 -42.12 -8.72 -23.37
N TYR A 5 -43.15 -7.90 -23.35
CA TYR A 5 -43.93 -7.60 -22.18
C TYR A 5 -45.37 -8.04 -22.43
N LEU A 6 -45.93 -8.89 -21.58
CA LEU A 6 -47.24 -9.47 -21.77
C LEU A 6 -47.42 -10.08 -23.16
N GLY A 7 -46.40 -10.76 -23.70
CA GLY A 7 -46.41 -11.41 -24.98
C GLY A 7 -46.21 -10.51 -26.21
N GLN A 8 -46.16 -9.18 -26.03
CA GLN A 8 -45.96 -8.23 -27.11
C GLN A 8 -44.49 -7.79 -27.19
N SER A 9 -44.01 -7.55 -28.41
CA SER A 9 -42.66 -7.02 -28.64
C SER A 9 -42.56 -5.59 -28.11
N ILE A 10 -41.50 -5.29 -27.33
CA ILE A 10 -41.29 -3.98 -26.71
C ILE A 10 -40.48 -3.10 -27.65
N PRO A 11 -41.01 -1.95 -28.12
CA PRO A 11 -40.22 -0.95 -28.84
C PRO A 11 -39.05 -0.43 -28.04
N GLN A 12 -37.95 -0.13 -28.68
CA GLN A 12 -36.73 0.33 -28.01
C GLN A 12 -36.95 1.62 -27.20
N ASP A 13 -37.75 2.52 -27.73
CA ASP A 13 -38.06 3.83 -27.12
C ASP A 13 -38.87 3.71 -25.81
N SER A 14 -39.60 2.59 -25.62
CA SER A 14 -40.44 2.33 -24.44
C SER A 14 -39.76 1.56 -23.33
N ARG A 15 -38.51 1.11 -23.56
CA ARG A 15 -37.82 0.20 -22.59
C ARG A 15 -37.49 0.88 -21.28
N ARG A 16 -37.04 2.15 -21.32
CA ARG A 16 -36.72 2.91 -20.09
C ARG A 16 -37.94 3.10 -19.19
N GLU A 17 -39.09 3.45 -19.78
CA GLU A 17 -40.34 3.62 -19.05
C GLU A 17 -40.79 2.28 -18.42
N LEU A 18 -40.67 1.22 -19.19
CA LEU A 18 -41.03 -0.11 -18.73
C LEU A 18 -40.08 -0.62 -17.62
N ASN A 19 -38.76 -0.36 -17.75
CA ASN A 19 -37.80 -0.66 -16.67
C ASN A 19 -38.18 0.03 -15.37
N ASN A 20 -38.53 1.32 -15.44
CA ASN A 20 -38.96 2.08 -14.27
C ASN A 20 -40.27 1.54 -13.66
N LYS A 21 -41.20 1.11 -14.50
CA LYS A 21 -42.43 0.45 -14.06
C LYS A 21 -42.16 -0.88 -13.36
N ILE A 22 -41.27 -1.71 -13.92
CA ILE A 22 -40.86 -2.99 -13.32
C ILE A 22 -40.20 -2.74 -11.94
N LEU A 23 -39.26 -1.80 -11.87
CA LEU A 23 -38.60 -1.45 -10.63
C LEU A 23 -39.59 -0.95 -9.56
N TYR A 24 -40.54 -0.11 -9.95
CA TYR A 24 -41.61 0.35 -9.06
C TYR A 24 -42.44 -0.83 -8.50
N LEU A 25 -42.78 -1.78 -9.35
CA LEU A 25 -43.56 -2.97 -8.92
C LEU A 25 -42.76 -3.87 -7.99
N VAL A 26 -41.46 -4.06 -8.29
CA VAL A 26 -40.57 -4.87 -7.45
C VAL A 26 -40.30 -4.16 -6.11
N ASP A 27 -40.04 -2.86 -6.09
CA ASP A 27 -39.76 -2.10 -4.86
C ASP A 27 -40.96 -2.01 -3.90
N ASN A 28 -42.18 -2.13 -4.41
CA ASN A 28 -43.41 -2.03 -3.60
C ASN A 28 -44.15 -3.37 -3.40
N ASP A 29 -43.50 -4.50 -3.77
CA ASP A 29 -44.13 -5.83 -3.69
C ASP A 29 -45.48 -5.95 -4.42
N LEU A 30 -45.64 -5.20 -5.54
CA LEU A 30 -46.87 -5.13 -6.31
C LEU A 30 -46.89 -6.09 -7.52
N VAL A 31 -45.83 -6.85 -7.74
CA VAL A 31 -45.74 -7.69 -8.94
C VAL A 31 -46.88 -8.71 -9.04
N GLU A 32 -47.17 -9.46 -7.98
CA GLU A 32 -48.24 -10.46 -7.98
C GLU A 32 -49.61 -9.83 -8.20
N SER A 33 -49.88 -8.67 -7.60
CA SER A 33 -51.16 -7.97 -7.76
C SER A 33 -51.32 -7.28 -9.12
N SER A 34 -50.22 -7.06 -9.84
CA SER A 34 -50.24 -6.43 -11.17
C SER A 34 -50.57 -7.38 -12.31
N GLY A 35 -50.58 -8.68 -12.03
CA GLY A 35 -50.79 -9.74 -13.04
C GLY A 35 -49.59 -10.00 -13.92
N ILE A 36 -48.39 -9.47 -13.56
CA ILE A 36 -47.14 -9.69 -14.26
C ILE A 36 -46.42 -10.86 -13.63
N THR A 37 -45.86 -11.73 -14.44
CA THR A 37 -45.11 -12.91 -14.00
C THR A 37 -43.62 -12.63 -13.90
N CYS A 38 -42.86 -13.46 -13.17
CA CYS A 38 -41.39 -13.43 -13.18
C CYS A 38 -40.83 -13.61 -14.60
N GLU A 39 -41.48 -14.42 -15.45
CA GLU A 39 -41.10 -14.60 -16.85
C GLU A 39 -41.28 -13.30 -17.64
N ASP A 40 -42.32 -12.53 -17.41
CA ASP A 40 -42.54 -11.22 -18.05
C ASP A 40 -41.45 -10.24 -17.62
N ILE A 41 -41.07 -10.17 -16.35
CA ILE A 41 -39.99 -9.35 -15.85
C ILE A 41 -38.66 -9.76 -16.50
N TYR A 42 -38.37 -11.06 -16.49
CA TYR A 42 -37.15 -11.60 -17.12
C TYR A 42 -37.05 -11.27 -18.61
N ASN A 43 -38.17 -11.31 -19.32
CA ASN A 43 -38.24 -11.01 -20.76
C ASN A 43 -38.25 -9.51 -21.07
N ALA A 44 -38.67 -8.65 -20.14
CA ALA A 44 -38.89 -7.23 -20.35
C ALA A 44 -37.82 -6.31 -19.82
N TYR A 45 -37.23 -6.65 -18.66
CA TYR A 45 -36.24 -5.78 -18.03
C TYR A 45 -34.95 -5.76 -18.83
N THR A 46 -34.49 -4.57 -19.21
CA THR A 46 -33.31 -4.39 -20.07
C THR A 46 -32.15 -3.65 -19.38
N GLY A 47 -32.35 -3.15 -18.16
CA GLY A 47 -31.40 -2.32 -17.46
C GLY A 47 -31.22 -0.94 -18.12
N ASP A 48 -30.22 -0.21 -17.64
CA ASP A 48 -29.86 1.11 -18.20
C ASP A 48 -28.87 1.02 -19.38
N GLY A 49 -28.48 -0.18 -19.79
CA GLY A 49 -27.59 -0.45 -20.90
C GLY A 49 -28.28 -0.46 -22.27
N GLY A 50 -27.45 -0.37 -23.31
CA GLY A 50 -27.92 -0.27 -24.66
C GLY A 50 -28.26 1.18 -25.07
N LEU A 51 -28.33 1.42 -26.36
CA LEU A 51 -28.59 2.75 -26.94
C LEU A 51 -30.05 3.20 -26.80
N HIS A 52 -30.87 2.71 -25.92
CA HIS A 52 -32.27 3.01 -25.62
C HIS A 52 -32.89 4.22 -26.38
N GLY A 53 -32.82 4.20 -27.71
CA GLY A 53 -33.35 5.30 -28.54
C GLY A 53 -32.52 6.59 -28.59
N LEU A 54 -31.27 6.59 -28.07
CA LEU A 54 -30.38 7.75 -28.21
C LEU A 54 -30.13 8.09 -29.67
N ARG A 55 -30.66 9.21 -30.10
CA ARG A 55 -30.43 9.74 -31.43
C ARG A 55 -29.60 11.01 -31.35
N TYR A 56 -28.63 11.16 -32.25
CA TYR A 56 -27.84 12.39 -32.31
C TYR A 56 -28.68 13.65 -32.41
N SER A 57 -29.84 13.56 -33.11
CA SER A 57 -30.81 14.63 -33.26
C SER A 57 -31.39 15.17 -31.97
N ASP A 58 -31.30 14.39 -30.87
CA ASP A 58 -31.89 14.75 -29.58
C ASP A 58 -30.91 15.54 -28.70
N TYR A 59 -29.70 15.85 -29.20
CA TYR A 59 -28.63 16.56 -28.53
C TYR A 59 -28.20 17.81 -29.28
N ASN A 60 -27.87 18.87 -28.58
CA ASN A 60 -27.43 20.15 -29.14
C ASN A 60 -26.01 20.10 -29.72
N SER A 61 -25.20 19.11 -29.34
CA SER A 61 -23.84 18.96 -29.85
C SER A 61 -23.38 17.50 -29.88
N TYR A 62 -22.43 17.22 -30.79
CA TYR A 62 -21.77 15.92 -30.82
C TYR A 62 -21.06 15.58 -29.51
N SER A 63 -20.57 16.56 -28.79
CA SER A 63 -19.92 16.37 -27.47
C SER A 63 -20.91 15.87 -26.43
N GLU A 64 -22.12 16.43 -26.38
CA GLU A 64 -23.21 16.00 -25.49
C GLU A 64 -23.69 14.58 -25.85
N TYR A 65 -23.93 14.32 -27.13
CA TYR A 65 -24.27 12.99 -27.60
C TYR A 65 -23.18 11.98 -27.29
N SER A 66 -21.89 12.32 -27.52
CA SER A 66 -20.75 11.45 -27.24
C SER A 66 -20.58 11.19 -25.76
N SER A 67 -20.86 12.16 -24.91
CA SER A 67 -20.83 12.00 -23.45
C SER A 67 -21.97 11.10 -22.95
N ALA A 68 -23.19 11.34 -23.41
CA ALA A 68 -24.33 10.50 -23.11
C ALA A 68 -24.16 9.07 -23.68
N LYS A 69 -23.59 8.95 -24.89
CA LYS A 69 -23.24 7.66 -25.49
C LYS A 69 -22.18 6.92 -24.67
N LYS A 70 -21.15 7.61 -24.15
CA LYS A 70 -20.15 7.02 -23.26
C LYS A 70 -20.72 6.61 -21.91
N GLU A 71 -21.65 7.36 -21.33
CA GLU A 71 -22.37 6.96 -20.13
C GLU A 71 -23.16 5.67 -20.35
N ILE A 72 -23.74 5.49 -21.52
CA ILE A 72 -24.52 4.32 -21.91
C ILE A 72 -23.62 3.18 -22.40
N GLU A 73 -22.51 3.48 -23.10
CA GLU A 73 -21.48 2.48 -23.48
C GLU A 73 -20.72 1.92 -22.27
N ASN A 74 -20.67 2.65 -21.16
CA ASN A 74 -20.28 2.12 -19.85
C ASN A 74 -21.41 1.29 -19.23
N GLY A 75 -22.52 1.14 -19.91
CA GLY A 75 -23.74 0.55 -19.42
C GLY A 75 -23.77 -0.96 -19.50
N GLN A 76 -24.73 -1.49 -18.79
CA GLN A 76 -25.04 -2.90 -18.69
C GLN A 76 -25.55 -3.45 -20.02
N PHE A 77 -24.81 -4.38 -20.61
CA PHE A 77 -25.31 -5.23 -21.68
C PHE A 77 -25.56 -6.62 -21.14
N PHE A 78 -26.81 -6.93 -20.79
CA PHE A 78 -27.15 -8.24 -20.31
C PHE A 78 -26.89 -9.30 -21.37
N THR A 79 -26.40 -10.44 -20.95
CA THR A 79 -26.11 -11.54 -21.89
C THR A 79 -27.41 -12.07 -22.51
N PRO A 80 -27.48 -12.22 -23.81
CA PRO A 80 -28.65 -12.80 -24.45
C PRO A 80 -28.96 -14.18 -23.90
N ASP A 81 -30.24 -14.46 -23.69
CA ASP A 81 -30.75 -15.70 -23.14
C ASP A 81 -30.27 -16.96 -23.86
N SER A 82 -30.26 -16.90 -25.19
CA SER A 82 -29.75 -18.00 -26.02
C SER A 82 -28.27 -18.31 -25.74
N VAL A 83 -27.48 -17.29 -25.46
CA VAL A 83 -26.04 -17.43 -25.13
C VAL A 83 -25.91 -18.03 -23.72
N CYS A 84 -26.66 -17.50 -22.75
CA CYS A 84 -26.66 -18.05 -21.38
C CYS A 84 -27.05 -19.51 -21.38
N LYS A 85 -28.17 -19.83 -22.03
CA LYS A 85 -28.63 -21.21 -22.16
C LYS A 85 -27.57 -22.11 -22.80
N PHE A 86 -27.02 -21.65 -23.94
CA PHE A 86 -26.03 -22.44 -24.67
C PHE A 86 -24.77 -22.72 -23.81
N ILE A 87 -24.22 -21.72 -23.14
CA ILE A 87 -23.06 -21.89 -22.27
C ILE A 87 -23.37 -22.82 -21.11
N MET A 88 -24.52 -22.66 -20.43
CA MET A 88 -24.89 -23.48 -19.30
C MET A 88 -25.15 -24.94 -19.72
N ASP A 89 -25.78 -25.15 -20.89
CA ASP A 89 -25.98 -26.48 -21.46
C ASP A 89 -24.63 -27.15 -21.83
N CYS A 90 -23.65 -26.37 -22.35
CA CYS A 90 -22.29 -26.88 -22.61
C CYS A 90 -21.57 -27.27 -21.32
N LEU A 91 -21.67 -26.49 -20.26
CA LEU A 91 -21.10 -26.79 -18.95
C LEU A 91 -21.84 -27.95 -18.27
N SER A 92 -23.15 -28.13 -18.50
CA SER A 92 -23.95 -29.22 -17.95
C SER A 92 -23.72 -29.40 -16.45
N LEU A 93 -23.98 -28.36 -15.69
CA LEU A 93 -23.77 -28.36 -14.23
C LEU A 93 -24.71 -29.36 -13.54
N SER A 94 -24.21 -29.96 -12.47
CA SER A 94 -25.04 -30.80 -11.57
C SER A 94 -25.62 -29.96 -10.43
N ASN A 95 -26.62 -30.51 -9.75
CA ASN A 95 -27.21 -29.89 -8.56
C ASN A 95 -26.18 -29.64 -7.42
N GLN A 96 -25.01 -30.25 -7.53
CA GLN A 96 -23.95 -30.09 -6.54
C GLN A 96 -22.89 -29.04 -6.90
N ASP A 97 -22.90 -28.55 -8.14
CA ASP A 97 -21.91 -27.63 -8.62
C ASP A 97 -22.26 -26.20 -8.21
N VAL A 98 -21.26 -25.47 -7.75
CA VAL A 98 -21.38 -24.07 -7.36
C VAL A 98 -20.77 -23.21 -8.46
N PHE A 99 -21.54 -22.25 -8.94
CA PHE A 99 -21.05 -21.33 -9.96
C PHE A 99 -21.35 -19.88 -9.60
N ALA A 100 -20.61 -18.98 -10.21
CA ALA A 100 -20.85 -17.54 -10.07
C ALA A 100 -20.83 -16.82 -11.41
N ASP A 101 -21.58 -15.73 -11.46
CA ASP A 101 -21.39 -14.63 -12.41
C ASP A 101 -20.96 -13.39 -11.62
N LEU A 102 -19.75 -12.91 -11.89
CA LEU A 102 -19.14 -11.83 -11.08
C LEU A 102 -19.61 -10.42 -11.50
N THR A 103 -20.42 -10.31 -12.54
CA THR A 103 -21.09 -9.09 -13.03
C THR A 103 -22.46 -9.48 -13.56
N CYS A 104 -23.30 -9.99 -12.64
CA CYS A 104 -24.45 -10.82 -13.03
C CYS A 104 -25.61 -10.06 -13.67
N GLY A 105 -25.65 -8.74 -13.63
CA GLY A 105 -26.78 -7.97 -14.11
C GLY A 105 -28.06 -8.35 -13.41
N MET A 106 -29.09 -8.66 -14.18
CA MET A 106 -30.34 -9.19 -13.65
C MET A 106 -30.34 -10.72 -13.45
N GLY A 107 -29.17 -11.38 -13.57
CA GLY A 107 -29.05 -12.82 -13.29
C GLY A 107 -29.38 -13.75 -14.45
N ASN A 108 -29.10 -13.37 -15.70
CA ASN A 108 -29.50 -14.17 -16.87
C ASN A 108 -28.96 -15.60 -16.88
N PHE A 109 -27.76 -15.83 -16.35
CA PHE A 109 -27.21 -17.17 -16.21
C PHE A 109 -27.92 -18.00 -15.14
N PHE A 110 -28.49 -17.35 -14.12
CA PHE A 110 -29.17 -18.06 -13.01
C PHE A 110 -30.47 -18.73 -13.44
N ASN A 111 -31.08 -18.24 -14.54
CA ASN A 111 -32.26 -18.91 -15.14
C ASN A 111 -31.98 -20.35 -15.56
N TYR A 112 -30.72 -20.70 -15.73
CA TYR A 112 -30.27 -22.04 -16.13
C TYR A 112 -29.50 -22.78 -15.03
N ALA A 113 -29.56 -22.27 -13.80
CA ALA A 113 -28.95 -22.93 -12.64
C ALA A 113 -29.69 -24.23 -12.32
N PRO A 114 -29.01 -25.39 -12.24
CA PRO A 114 -29.66 -26.63 -11.81
C PRO A 114 -30.22 -26.51 -10.38
N MET A 115 -29.55 -25.72 -9.54
CA MET A 115 -29.96 -25.39 -8.18
C MET A 115 -29.65 -23.91 -7.90
N GLU A 116 -30.70 -23.13 -7.72
CA GLU A 116 -30.58 -21.67 -7.51
C GLU A 116 -29.71 -21.30 -6.29
N ALA A 117 -29.83 -22.05 -5.21
CA ALA A 117 -29.04 -21.84 -3.99
C ALA A 117 -27.53 -22.03 -4.17
N ASN A 118 -27.10 -22.65 -5.26
CA ASN A 118 -25.68 -22.79 -5.65
C ASN A 118 -25.23 -21.75 -6.68
N ALA A 119 -26.10 -20.81 -7.05
CA ALA A 119 -25.77 -19.67 -7.90
C ALA A 119 -25.32 -18.49 -7.03
N TYR A 120 -24.19 -17.91 -7.40
CA TYR A 120 -23.58 -16.77 -6.73
C TYR A 120 -23.43 -15.60 -7.73
N GLY A 121 -23.60 -14.37 -7.26
CA GLY A 121 -23.49 -13.23 -8.15
C GLY A 121 -23.11 -11.95 -7.44
N CYS A 122 -22.42 -11.08 -8.19
CA CYS A 122 -22.11 -9.72 -7.79
C CYS A 122 -22.63 -8.76 -8.83
N GLU A 123 -23.34 -7.72 -8.41
CA GLU A 123 -23.84 -6.67 -9.31
C GLU A 123 -23.61 -5.30 -8.68
N LEU A 124 -23.01 -4.41 -9.46
CA LEU A 124 -22.71 -3.04 -9.04
C LEU A 124 -23.95 -2.16 -9.05
N ASP A 125 -24.80 -2.34 -10.06
CA ASP A 125 -26.02 -1.56 -10.20
C ASP A 125 -27.12 -2.05 -9.26
N ALA A 126 -27.49 -1.21 -8.31
CA ALA A 126 -28.54 -1.52 -7.34
C ALA A 126 -29.90 -1.84 -7.98
N LYS A 127 -30.22 -1.29 -9.14
CA LYS A 127 -31.47 -1.54 -9.85
C LYS A 127 -31.50 -2.95 -10.43
N ALA A 128 -30.44 -3.33 -11.15
CA ALA A 128 -30.32 -4.67 -11.71
C ALA A 128 -30.24 -5.73 -10.58
N TYR A 129 -29.49 -5.43 -9.51
CA TYR A 129 -29.46 -6.28 -8.32
C TYR A 129 -30.85 -6.54 -7.70
N LYS A 130 -31.69 -5.50 -7.57
CA LYS A 130 -33.05 -5.65 -7.05
C LYS A 130 -33.89 -6.58 -7.90
N VAL A 131 -33.82 -6.42 -9.23
CA VAL A 131 -34.55 -7.30 -10.15
C VAL A 131 -34.00 -8.73 -10.09
N ALA A 132 -32.68 -8.90 -10.06
CA ALA A 132 -32.06 -10.21 -9.91
C ALA A 132 -32.48 -10.89 -8.59
N HIS A 133 -32.47 -10.15 -7.49
CA HIS A 133 -32.85 -10.66 -6.16
C HIS A 133 -34.34 -11.04 -6.10
N TYR A 134 -35.20 -10.31 -6.80
CA TYR A 134 -36.62 -10.65 -6.93
C TYR A 134 -36.81 -11.92 -7.76
N LEU A 135 -36.11 -12.02 -8.89
CA LEU A 135 -36.23 -13.19 -9.79
C LEU A 135 -35.61 -14.46 -9.21
N TYR A 136 -34.52 -14.31 -8.43
CA TYR A 136 -33.77 -15.45 -7.89
C TYR A 136 -33.53 -15.27 -6.37
N PRO A 137 -34.60 -15.40 -5.58
CA PRO A 137 -34.54 -15.12 -4.14
C PRO A 137 -33.68 -16.11 -3.33
N LYS A 138 -33.37 -17.29 -3.89
CA LYS A 138 -32.51 -18.29 -3.25
C LYS A 138 -31.03 -18.18 -3.68
N ALA A 139 -30.73 -17.38 -4.71
CA ALA A 139 -29.38 -17.17 -5.17
C ALA A 139 -28.58 -16.28 -4.18
N ASN A 140 -27.29 -16.51 -4.11
CA ASN A 140 -26.38 -15.77 -3.21
C ASN A 140 -25.88 -14.51 -3.90
N LEU A 141 -26.69 -13.46 -3.88
CA LEU A 141 -26.44 -12.21 -4.57
C LEU A 141 -25.85 -11.16 -3.64
N THR A 142 -24.89 -10.40 -4.16
CA THR A 142 -24.25 -9.28 -3.47
C THR A 142 -24.38 -8.02 -4.33
N CYS A 143 -24.96 -6.96 -3.77
CA CYS A 143 -24.93 -5.64 -4.38
C CYS A 143 -23.59 -4.98 -4.03
N GLY A 144 -22.72 -4.77 -5.01
CA GLY A 144 -21.41 -4.19 -4.74
C GLY A 144 -20.42 -4.34 -5.90
N ASP A 145 -19.23 -3.86 -5.64
CA ASP A 145 -18.14 -3.87 -6.60
C ASP A 145 -17.45 -5.24 -6.63
N ILE A 146 -17.22 -5.79 -7.81
CA ILE A 146 -16.47 -7.03 -8.04
C ILE A 146 -15.11 -7.04 -7.32
N ARG A 147 -14.48 -5.85 -7.15
CA ARG A 147 -13.18 -5.73 -6.47
C ARG A 147 -13.24 -6.14 -5.00
N SER A 148 -14.34 -5.88 -4.34
CA SER A 148 -14.58 -6.23 -2.93
C SER A 148 -15.38 -7.51 -2.75
N TYR A 149 -15.82 -8.13 -3.82
CA TYR A 149 -16.66 -9.31 -3.76
C TYR A 149 -15.92 -10.55 -3.23
N GLU A 150 -16.45 -11.15 -2.19
CA GLU A 150 -15.92 -12.37 -1.56
C GLU A 150 -17.11 -13.29 -1.16
N PRO A 151 -17.39 -14.32 -1.96
CA PRO A 151 -18.53 -15.20 -1.69
C PRO A 151 -18.33 -16.13 -0.48
N GLY A 152 -17.12 -16.13 0.12
CA GLY A 152 -16.81 -16.97 1.28
C GLY A 152 -16.59 -18.45 0.97
N ILE A 153 -16.76 -18.86 -0.28
CA ILE A 153 -16.53 -20.22 -0.77
C ILE A 153 -15.73 -20.22 -2.06
N LYS A 154 -15.13 -21.36 -2.40
CA LYS A 154 -14.50 -21.57 -3.71
C LYS A 154 -15.48 -22.19 -4.67
N LEU A 155 -15.49 -21.70 -5.89
CA LEU A 155 -16.44 -22.01 -6.95
C LEU A 155 -15.94 -23.16 -7.83
N ASP A 156 -16.86 -23.97 -8.35
CA ASP A 156 -16.55 -24.99 -9.35
C ASP A 156 -16.48 -24.36 -10.74
N TYR A 157 -17.36 -23.39 -11.02
CA TYR A 157 -17.46 -22.71 -12.30
C TYR A 157 -17.64 -21.21 -12.12
N VAL A 158 -17.12 -20.45 -13.07
CA VAL A 158 -17.41 -19.01 -13.24
C VAL A 158 -17.89 -18.79 -14.65
N VAL A 159 -19.03 -18.15 -14.80
CA VAL A 159 -19.56 -17.73 -16.08
C VAL A 159 -19.71 -16.21 -16.09
N GLY A 160 -19.66 -15.58 -17.25
CA GLY A 160 -19.92 -14.14 -17.26
C GLY A 160 -19.72 -13.46 -18.59
N ASN A 161 -20.20 -12.22 -18.60
CA ASN A 161 -20.07 -11.28 -19.66
C ASN A 161 -19.60 -9.94 -19.05
N PRO A 162 -18.29 -9.80 -18.73
CA PRO A 162 -17.77 -8.59 -18.10
C PRO A 162 -17.94 -7.37 -19.00
N PRO A 163 -18.03 -6.16 -18.44
CA PRO A 163 -18.02 -4.93 -19.22
C PRO A 163 -16.83 -4.89 -20.18
N PHE A 164 -17.07 -4.49 -21.45
CA PHE A 164 -16.05 -4.59 -22.48
C PHE A 164 -15.11 -3.38 -22.52
N ASN A 165 -13.80 -3.64 -22.59
CA ASN A 165 -12.75 -2.67 -22.86
C ASN A 165 -12.65 -1.50 -21.86
N LEU A 166 -13.27 -1.60 -20.69
CA LEU A 166 -13.11 -0.63 -19.62
C LEU A 166 -11.74 -0.83 -18.94
N ARG A 167 -11.22 0.23 -18.35
CA ARG A 167 -10.01 0.18 -17.55
C ARG A 167 -10.34 0.57 -16.12
N TRP A 168 -10.06 -0.34 -15.21
CA TRP A 168 -10.31 -0.14 -13.79
C TRP A 168 -9.01 0.12 -13.05
N TRP A 169 -9.08 1.00 -12.07
CA TRP A 169 -7.98 1.22 -11.14
C TRP A 169 -8.00 0.14 -10.05
N VAL A 170 -6.93 -0.65 -9.99
CA VAL A 170 -6.76 -1.72 -9.01
C VAL A 170 -5.33 -1.64 -8.49
N ASP A 171 -5.15 -1.48 -7.20
CA ASP A 171 -3.83 -1.43 -6.53
C ASP A 171 -2.83 -0.44 -7.18
N GLY A 172 -3.32 0.69 -7.70
CA GLY A 172 -2.50 1.73 -8.30
C GLY A 172 -2.11 1.49 -9.76
N ALA A 173 -2.68 0.47 -10.41
CA ALA A 173 -2.51 0.19 -11.84
C ALA A 173 -3.86 0.18 -12.58
N GLN A 174 -3.83 0.55 -13.85
CA GLN A 174 -4.99 0.39 -14.73
C GLN A 174 -4.99 -1.01 -15.33
N ILE A 175 -6.04 -1.78 -15.05
CA ILE A 175 -6.24 -3.13 -15.57
C ILE A 175 -7.47 -3.15 -16.48
N LEU A 176 -7.39 -3.89 -17.58
CA LEU A 176 -8.52 -4.12 -18.47
C LEU A 176 -9.62 -4.91 -17.71
N SER A 177 -10.88 -4.49 -17.81
CA SER A 177 -12.01 -5.08 -17.08
C SER A 177 -12.13 -6.60 -17.29
N GLN A 178 -11.98 -7.08 -18.52
CA GLN A 178 -12.02 -8.51 -18.82
C GLN A 178 -10.85 -9.26 -18.15
N LEU A 179 -9.65 -8.68 -18.15
CA LEU A 179 -8.49 -9.30 -17.47
C LEU A 179 -8.68 -9.34 -15.98
N TYR A 180 -9.18 -8.23 -15.39
CA TYR A 180 -9.48 -8.20 -13.96
C TYR A 180 -10.54 -9.23 -13.56
N TYR A 181 -11.59 -9.36 -14.38
CA TYR A 181 -12.62 -10.39 -14.19
C TYR A 181 -11.99 -11.79 -14.12
N CYS A 182 -11.08 -12.09 -15.05
CA CYS A 182 -10.36 -13.37 -15.08
C CYS A 182 -9.46 -13.55 -13.85
N GLN A 183 -8.74 -12.52 -13.41
CA GLN A 183 -7.91 -12.58 -12.20
C GLN A 183 -8.76 -12.81 -10.95
N LYS A 184 -9.93 -12.15 -10.85
CA LYS A 184 -10.88 -12.37 -9.77
C LYS A 184 -11.47 -13.78 -9.83
N ALA A 185 -11.86 -14.24 -11.01
CA ALA A 185 -12.31 -15.61 -11.23
C ALA A 185 -11.24 -16.64 -10.82
N ALA A 186 -9.97 -16.43 -11.17
CA ALA A 186 -8.88 -17.30 -10.74
C ALA A 186 -8.72 -17.35 -9.22
N ALA A 187 -8.95 -16.22 -8.53
CA ALA A 187 -8.91 -16.18 -7.08
C ALA A 187 -10.08 -16.95 -6.42
N LEU A 188 -11.24 -16.97 -7.07
CA LEU A 188 -12.47 -17.57 -6.54
C LEU A 188 -12.68 -19.03 -6.95
N LEU A 189 -12.20 -19.44 -8.12
CA LEU A 189 -12.32 -20.81 -8.60
C LEU A 189 -11.50 -21.80 -7.76
N LYS A 190 -12.01 -23.02 -7.65
CA LYS A 190 -11.20 -24.15 -7.22
C LYS A 190 -10.12 -24.45 -8.26
N PRO A 191 -8.97 -25.03 -7.89
CA PRO A 191 -8.03 -25.59 -8.86
C PRO A 191 -8.76 -26.50 -9.84
N MET A 192 -8.39 -26.47 -11.11
CA MET A 192 -9.06 -27.19 -12.21
C MET A 192 -10.53 -26.78 -12.47
N GLY A 193 -11.07 -25.78 -11.75
CA GLY A 193 -12.41 -25.23 -12.03
C GLY A 193 -12.44 -24.53 -13.39
N ILE A 194 -13.63 -24.43 -13.97
CA ILE A 194 -13.79 -23.95 -15.37
C ILE A 194 -14.44 -22.57 -15.38
N MET A 195 -13.90 -21.70 -16.24
CA MET A 195 -14.48 -20.40 -16.54
C MET A 195 -14.94 -20.35 -18.00
N ALA A 196 -16.16 -19.86 -18.22
CA ALA A 196 -16.71 -19.56 -19.54
C ALA A 196 -17.00 -18.07 -19.64
N LEU A 197 -16.32 -17.38 -20.55
CA LEU A 197 -16.31 -15.92 -20.63
C LEU A 197 -16.78 -15.45 -22.01
N VAL A 198 -17.79 -14.59 -22.02
CA VAL A 198 -18.21 -13.85 -23.24
C VAL A 198 -17.36 -12.60 -23.32
N VAL A 199 -16.65 -12.41 -24.43
CA VAL A 199 -15.73 -11.28 -24.65
C VAL A 199 -15.81 -10.75 -26.07
N PRO A 200 -15.38 -9.49 -26.33
CA PRO A 200 -15.21 -9.00 -27.68
C PRO A 200 -14.24 -9.88 -28.48
N LYS A 201 -14.45 -9.99 -29.79
CA LYS A 201 -13.51 -10.68 -30.70
C LYS A 201 -12.07 -10.18 -30.53
N SER A 202 -11.91 -8.88 -30.25
CA SER A 202 -10.62 -8.23 -30.09
C SER A 202 -9.88 -8.60 -28.82
N PHE A 203 -10.52 -9.24 -27.84
CA PHE A 203 -9.86 -9.66 -26.62
C PHE A 203 -8.96 -10.88 -26.90
N LEU A 204 -7.66 -10.74 -26.65
CA LEU A 204 -6.63 -11.74 -26.97
C LEU A 204 -6.70 -12.22 -28.44
N ALA A 205 -6.82 -11.27 -29.38
CA ALA A 205 -6.96 -11.58 -30.80
C ALA A 205 -5.63 -11.66 -31.54
N ASP A 206 -4.58 -11.10 -31.01
CA ASP A 206 -3.28 -10.97 -31.63
C ASP A 206 -2.19 -11.44 -30.65
N ASP A 207 -1.50 -12.52 -31.00
CA ASP A 207 -0.46 -13.11 -30.18
C ASP A 207 0.70 -12.15 -29.89
N PHE A 208 1.03 -11.29 -30.85
CA PHE A 208 2.12 -10.33 -30.70
C PHE A 208 1.70 -9.12 -29.86
N ARG A 209 0.59 -8.49 -30.23
CA ARG A 209 0.09 -7.28 -29.55
C ARG A 209 -0.39 -7.60 -28.13
N ASP A 210 -1.08 -8.72 -27.97
CA ASP A 210 -1.74 -9.10 -26.72
C ASP A 210 -0.86 -10.03 -25.84
N SER A 211 0.40 -10.23 -26.24
CA SER A 211 1.32 -11.18 -25.56
C SER A 211 1.45 -10.96 -24.05
N GLY A 212 1.35 -9.72 -23.57
CA GLY A 212 1.35 -9.40 -22.14
C GLY A 212 0.09 -9.89 -21.44
N LEU A 213 -1.08 -9.69 -22.04
CA LEU A 213 -2.37 -10.14 -21.51
C LEU A 213 -2.49 -11.67 -21.57
N ILE A 214 -2.01 -12.28 -22.63
CA ILE A 214 -1.98 -13.74 -22.80
C ILE A 214 -1.14 -14.36 -21.68
N LYS A 215 0.06 -13.84 -21.42
CA LYS A 215 0.92 -14.30 -20.31
C LYS A 215 0.26 -14.15 -18.95
N GLU A 216 -0.47 -13.06 -18.73
CA GLU A 216 -1.23 -12.89 -17.49
C GLU A 216 -2.34 -13.95 -17.34
N MET A 217 -3.05 -14.25 -18.41
CA MET A 217 -4.06 -15.31 -18.42
C MET A 217 -3.44 -16.68 -18.16
N GLU A 218 -2.35 -17.04 -18.83
CA GLU A 218 -1.67 -18.31 -18.69
C GLU A 218 -1.03 -18.54 -17.33
N LYS A 219 -0.76 -17.50 -16.56
CA LYS A 219 -0.32 -17.64 -15.16
C LYS A 219 -1.36 -18.40 -14.32
N HIS A 220 -2.62 -18.16 -14.59
CA HIS A 220 -3.73 -18.64 -13.78
C HIS A 220 -4.52 -19.74 -14.44
N PHE A 221 -4.56 -19.77 -15.77
CA PHE A 221 -5.43 -20.65 -16.53
C PHE A 221 -4.70 -21.43 -17.60
N SER A 222 -5.26 -22.60 -17.92
CA SER A 222 -5.00 -23.42 -19.09
C SER A 222 -6.15 -23.17 -20.09
N PHE A 223 -5.80 -22.91 -21.34
CA PHE A 223 -6.80 -22.64 -22.37
C PHE A 223 -7.49 -23.92 -22.83
N LEU A 224 -8.81 -23.92 -22.94
CA LEU A 224 -9.60 -25.06 -23.42
C LEU A 224 -10.07 -24.91 -24.85
N GLY A 225 -10.47 -23.71 -25.23
CA GLY A 225 -10.94 -23.41 -26.57
C GLY A 225 -11.82 -22.18 -26.64
N GLN A 226 -12.13 -21.74 -27.82
CA GLN A 226 -13.00 -20.57 -28.06
C GLN A 226 -13.80 -20.76 -29.34
N PHE A 227 -14.94 -20.07 -29.41
CA PHE A 227 -15.77 -20.03 -30.62
C PHE A 227 -16.38 -18.65 -30.83
N MET A 228 -16.66 -18.33 -32.09
CA MET A 228 -17.32 -17.07 -32.47
C MET A 228 -18.82 -17.19 -32.31
N LEU A 229 -19.42 -16.14 -31.76
CA LEU A 229 -20.86 -15.89 -31.85
C LEU A 229 -21.21 -15.18 -33.16
N ARG A 230 -22.47 -15.30 -33.58
CA ARG A 230 -22.96 -14.56 -34.73
C ARG A 230 -22.93 -13.06 -34.43
N ALA A 231 -22.63 -12.24 -35.43
CA ALA A 231 -22.55 -10.78 -35.25
C ALA A 231 -23.89 -10.15 -34.80
N ASP A 232 -25.03 -10.77 -35.16
CA ASP A 232 -26.36 -10.34 -34.77
C ASP A 232 -26.82 -10.83 -33.35
N THR A 233 -25.96 -11.55 -32.63
CA THR A 233 -26.30 -12.13 -31.33
C THR A 233 -26.80 -11.11 -30.32
N PHE A 234 -26.21 -9.91 -30.28
CA PHE A 234 -26.58 -8.81 -29.41
C PHE A 234 -27.53 -7.78 -30.06
N ALA A 235 -28.02 -8.04 -31.25
CA ALA A 235 -28.90 -7.11 -31.97
C ALA A 235 -30.20 -6.78 -31.21
N SER A 236 -30.76 -7.75 -30.50
CA SER A 236 -31.94 -7.53 -29.63
C SER A 236 -31.63 -6.56 -28.44
N MET A 237 -30.36 -6.37 -28.08
CA MET A 237 -29.93 -5.44 -27.04
C MET A 237 -29.63 -4.03 -27.58
N GLY A 238 -29.88 -3.80 -28.87
CA GLY A 238 -29.60 -2.54 -29.55
C GLY A 238 -28.19 -2.43 -30.11
N VAL A 239 -27.40 -3.48 -30.06
CA VAL A 239 -26.04 -3.54 -30.60
C VAL A 239 -26.02 -4.41 -31.82
N ALA A 240 -26.07 -3.80 -33.01
CA ALA A 240 -25.94 -4.49 -34.29
C ALA A 240 -24.45 -4.67 -34.64
N ASP A 241 -24.14 -5.79 -35.27
CA ASP A 241 -22.84 -6.09 -35.89
C ASP A 241 -21.63 -6.03 -34.92
N TYR A 242 -21.81 -6.41 -33.66
CA TYR A 242 -20.71 -6.48 -32.69
C TYR A 242 -20.20 -7.92 -32.54
N GLU A 243 -19.00 -8.15 -33.07
CA GLU A 243 -18.39 -9.48 -33.02
C GLU A 243 -17.90 -9.85 -31.63
N THR A 244 -18.49 -10.90 -31.09
CA THR A 244 -18.15 -11.47 -29.80
C THR A 244 -17.76 -12.93 -29.92
N LYS A 245 -16.99 -13.42 -28.94
CA LYS A 245 -16.60 -14.83 -28.81
C LYS A 245 -16.80 -15.32 -27.40
N VAL A 246 -16.88 -16.62 -27.25
CA VAL A 246 -16.87 -17.29 -25.95
C VAL A 246 -15.55 -18.01 -25.81
N GLN A 247 -14.90 -17.82 -24.67
CA GLN A 247 -13.67 -18.49 -24.30
C GLN A 247 -13.90 -19.40 -23.11
N PHE A 248 -13.31 -20.59 -23.15
CA PHE A 248 -13.29 -21.55 -22.03
C PHE A 248 -11.87 -21.69 -21.52
N TRP A 249 -11.75 -21.59 -20.19
CA TRP A 249 -10.50 -21.67 -19.48
C TRP A 249 -10.61 -22.57 -18.26
N GLN A 250 -9.58 -23.33 -17.95
CA GLN A 250 -9.51 -24.14 -16.73
C GLN A 250 -8.44 -23.57 -15.80
N ARG A 251 -8.79 -23.37 -14.53
CA ARG A 251 -7.82 -22.87 -13.56
C ARG A 251 -6.66 -23.84 -13.39
N ASN A 252 -5.44 -23.32 -13.40
CA ASN A 252 -4.24 -24.13 -13.22
C ASN A 252 -4.22 -24.80 -11.84
N SER A 253 -3.59 -25.97 -11.78
CA SER A 253 -3.37 -26.77 -10.59
C SER A 253 -1.87 -26.89 -10.31
N ASP A 254 -1.50 -27.18 -9.05
CA ASP A 254 -0.12 -27.48 -8.62
C ASP A 254 0.23 -28.97 -8.72
N MET A 255 -0.64 -29.77 -9.31
CA MET A 255 -0.44 -31.20 -9.48
C MET A 255 0.74 -31.47 -10.43
N ASP A 256 1.68 -32.35 -10.05
CA ASP A 256 2.88 -32.65 -10.84
C ASP A 256 2.57 -33.12 -12.27
N SER A 257 1.45 -33.81 -12.47
CA SER A 257 0.98 -34.28 -13.78
C SER A 257 0.16 -33.24 -14.55
N TRP A 258 -0.05 -32.05 -14.01
CA TRP A 258 -0.83 -30.99 -14.65
C TRP A 258 -0.14 -30.46 -15.89
N LYS A 259 -0.81 -30.59 -17.04
CA LYS A 259 -0.34 -30.04 -18.31
C LYS A 259 -1.11 -28.78 -18.65
N ARG A 260 -0.40 -27.69 -18.84
CA ARG A 260 -1.00 -26.42 -19.29
C ARG A 260 -1.13 -26.44 -20.80
N ASN A 261 -2.31 -26.11 -21.28
CA ASN A 261 -2.52 -25.82 -22.69
C ASN A 261 -2.26 -24.34 -22.91
N PRO A 262 -1.35 -23.98 -23.83
CA PRO A 262 -1.13 -22.58 -24.18
C PRO A 262 -2.34 -21.99 -24.86
N TYR A 263 -2.45 -20.69 -24.81
CA TYR A 263 -3.50 -19.97 -25.54
C TYR A 263 -3.30 -20.10 -27.05
N SER A 264 -4.40 -20.21 -27.79
CA SER A 264 -4.42 -20.16 -29.24
C SER A 264 -5.45 -19.14 -29.72
N THR A 265 -5.06 -18.28 -30.65
CA THR A 265 -5.96 -17.33 -31.32
C THR A 265 -6.93 -18.01 -32.27
N GLU A 266 -6.68 -19.26 -32.64
CA GLU A 266 -7.56 -20.03 -33.54
C GLU A 266 -8.94 -20.24 -32.92
N MET A 267 -9.98 -20.06 -33.77
CA MET A 267 -11.35 -20.34 -33.40
C MET A 267 -11.61 -21.84 -33.59
N THR A 268 -12.02 -22.51 -32.53
CA THR A 268 -12.34 -23.94 -32.59
C THR A 268 -13.52 -24.22 -33.56
N MET A 269 -14.50 -23.30 -33.59
CA MET A 269 -15.66 -23.36 -34.48
C MET A 269 -16.44 -22.04 -34.47
N GLN A 270 -17.34 -21.89 -35.43
CA GLN A 270 -18.39 -20.87 -35.39
C GLN A 270 -19.67 -21.51 -34.86
N VAL A 271 -20.34 -20.88 -33.88
CA VAL A 271 -21.51 -21.45 -33.22
C VAL A 271 -22.76 -20.58 -33.42
N ASP A 272 -23.84 -21.25 -33.76
CA ASP A 272 -25.21 -20.72 -33.66
C ASP A 272 -25.81 -21.25 -32.31
N CYS A 273 -25.98 -20.35 -31.33
CA CYS A 273 -26.50 -20.69 -30.01
C CYS A 273 -27.96 -21.22 -30.04
N MET A 274 -28.68 -21.01 -31.13
CA MET A 274 -30.03 -21.57 -31.30
C MET A 274 -30.01 -23.03 -31.77
N ASN A 275 -28.84 -23.55 -32.15
CA ASN A 275 -28.69 -24.90 -32.63
C ASN A 275 -28.26 -25.87 -31.52
N ALA A 276 -29.17 -26.63 -30.99
CA ALA A 276 -28.94 -27.59 -29.93
C ALA A 276 -27.87 -28.66 -30.26
N ALA A 277 -27.68 -29.04 -31.50
CA ALA A 277 -26.62 -29.99 -31.91
C ALA A 277 -25.21 -29.44 -31.66
N MET A 278 -25.04 -28.11 -31.69
CA MET A 278 -23.74 -27.47 -31.40
C MET A 278 -23.33 -27.59 -29.93
N VAL A 279 -24.28 -27.67 -28.99
CA VAL A 279 -23.97 -27.87 -27.55
C VAL A 279 -23.14 -29.14 -27.37
N ARG A 280 -23.59 -30.25 -27.99
CA ARG A 280 -22.86 -31.53 -27.90
C ARG A 280 -21.45 -31.41 -28.49
N LYS A 281 -21.33 -30.76 -29.62
CA LYS A 281 -20.04 -30.58 -30.30
C LYS A 281 -19.07 -29.71 -29.50
N VAL A 282 -19.50 -28.56 -28.92
CA VAL A 282 -18.69 -27.72 -28.05
C VAL A 282 -18.29 -28.48 -26.80
N ARG A 283 -19.25 -29.20 -26.21
CA ARG A 283 -18.99 -29.99 -25.02
C ARG A 283 -17.92 -31.06 -25.25
N GLU A 284 -18.06 -31.83 -26.31
CA GLU A 284 -17.10 -32.91 -26.66
C GLU A 284 -15.71 -32.38 -27.00
N GLN A 285 -15.61 -31.23 -27.66
CA GLN A 285 -14.34 -30.69 -28.16
C GLN A 285 -13.63 -29.77 -27.16
N ILE A 286 -14.35 -29.13 -26.25
CA ILE A 286 -13.80 -28.09 -25.38
C ILE A 286 -13.92 -28.42 -23.88
N VAL A 287 -15.10 -28.92 -23.44
CA VAL A 287 -15.43 -28.92 -22.02
C VAL A 287 -15.28 -30.29 -21.35
N ALA A 288 -15.67 -31.38 -22.04
CA ALA A 288 -15.84 -32.69 -21.42
C ALA A 288 -14.60 -33.25 -20.74
N ASP A 289 -13.45 -33.16 -21.39
CA ASP A 289 -12.18 -33.68 -20.84
C ASP A 289 -11.74 -32.87 -19.63
N ALA A 290 -11.90 -31.56 -19.64
CA ALA A 290 -11.57 -30.68 -18.53
C ALA A 290 -12.45 -30.97 -17.30
N GLN A 291 -13.76 -31.19 -17.53
CA GLN A 291 -14.66 -31.58 -16.44
C GLN A 291 -14.32 -32.98 -15.88
N ALA A 292 -13.97 -33.93 -16.72
CA ALA A 292 -13.56 -35.27 -16.29
C ALA A 292 -12.30 -35.19 -15.42
N VAL A 293 -11.33 -34.38 -15.81
CA VAL A 293 -10.11 -34.12 -15.01
C VAL A 293 -10.47 -33.49 -13.67
N PHE A 294 -11.35 -32.48 -13.64
CA PHE A 294 -11.81 -31.81 -12.42
C PHE A 294 -12.47 -32.78 -11.43
N VAL A 295 -13.41 -33.62 -11.95
CA VAL A 295 -14.12 -34.61 -11.10
C VAL A 295 -13.19 -35.70 -10.58
N LYS A 296 -12.28 -36.20 -11.42
CA LYS A 296 -11.31 -37.23 -11.08
C LYS A 296 -10.33 -36.80 -9.98
N ASN A 297 -9.96 -35.54 -9.94
CA ASN A 297 -8.91 -35.03 -9.05
C ASN A 297 -9.44 -34.28 -7.82
N ARG A 298 -10.68 -34.49 -7.42
CA ARG A 298 -11.32 -33.79 -6.27
C ARG A 298 -10.48 -33.82 -4.98
N SER A 299 -9.85 -34.96 -4.68
CA SER A 299 -8.99 -35.07 -3.47
C SER A 299 -7.72 -34.22 -3.57
N HIS A 300 -7.10 -34.14 -4.76
CA HIS A 300 -5.94 -33.25 -4.98
C HIS A 300 -6.35 -31.78 -4.90
N ILE A 301 -7.48 -31.42 -5.51
CA ILE A 301 -8.06 -30.06 -5.45
C ILE A 301 -8.26 -29.62 -4.00
N LEU A 302 -8.76 -30.48 -3.12
CA LEU A 302 -8.94 -30.19 -1.71
C LEU A 302 -7.58 -29.92 -1.00
N LEU A 303 -6.55 -30.67 -1.34
CA LEU A 303 -5.20 -30.46 -0.81
C LEU A 303 -4.59 -29.14 -1.29
N GLU A 304 -4.81 -28.81 -2.55
CA GLU A 304 -4.32 -27.56 -3.16
C GLU A 304 -5.05 -26.35 -2.57
N LEU A 305 -6.38 -26.40 -2.47
CA LEU A 305 -7.19 -25.38 -1.78
C LEU A 305 -6.72 -25.16 -0.35
N ALA A 306 -6.36 -26.23 0.33
CA ALA A 306 -5.81 -26.15 1.66
C ALA A 306 -4.47 -25.40 1.73
N ARG A 307 -3.69 -25.30 0.63
CA ARG A 307 -2.44 -24.52 0.57
C ARG A 307 -2.65 -23.07 0.15
N ASP A 308 -3.66 -22.81 -0.68
CA ASP A 308 -3.87 -21.51 -1.32
C ASP A 308 -4.63 -20.50 -0.46
N HIS A 309 -5.27 -20.92 0.61
CA HIS A 309 -6.04 -20.01 1.47
C HIS A 309 -5.14 -19.07 2.26
N ASP A 310 -4.98 -17.83 1.82
CA ASP A 310 -4.16 -16.82 2.49
C ASP A 310 -4.69 -16.44 3.91
N SER A 311 -5.98 -16.43 4.12
CA SER A 311 -6.61 -16.30 5.44
C SER A 311 -6.44 -17.57 6.28
N SER A 312 -6.21 -18.70 5.66
CA SER A 312 -6.08 -20.01 6.26
C SER A 312 -4.64 -20.49 6.43
N ALA A 313 -3.62 -19.66 6.23
CA ALA A 313 -2.25 -20.08 6.54
C ALA A 313 -2.08 -20.42 8.03
N GLU A 314 -2.81 -19.73 8.91
CA GLU A 314 -2.91 -20.09 10.33
C GLU A 314 -3.79 -21.34 10.51
N PHE A 315 -4.87 -21.44 9.79
CA PHE A 315 -5.74 -22.63 9.75
C PHE A 315 -4.95 -23.83 9.24
N LEU A 316 -4.28 -23.74 8.11
CA LEU A 316 -3.47 -24.81 7.54
C LEU A 316 -2.31 -25.23 8.43
N TYR A 317 -1.62 -24.27 9.04
CA TYR A 317 -0.58 -24.58 10.01
C TYR A 317 -1.16 -25.38 11.18
N ASN A 318 -2.29 -24.93 11.73
CA ASN A 318 -2.95 -25.62 12.84
C ASN A 318 -3.52 -26.98 12.42
N VAL A 319 -4.14 -27.07 11.25
CA VAL A 319 -4.63 -28.36 10.68
C VAL A 319 -3.46 -29.32 10.52
N LYS A 320 -2.37 -28.92 9.88
CA LYS A 320 -1.16 -29.77 9.74
C LYS A 320 -0.60 -30.17 11.09
N LYS A 321 -0.51 -29.26 12.04
CA LYS A 321 -0.04 -29.52 13.39
C LYS A 321 -0.89 -30.56 14.11
N TYR A 322 -2.23 -30.42 14.05
CA TYR A 322 -3.14 -31.35 14.69
C TYR A 322 -3.18 -32.71 13.97
N LEU A 323 -3.22 -32.70 12.64
CA LEU A 323 -3.19 -33.94 11.87
C LEU A 323 -1.88 -34.73 12.08
N TYR A 324 -0.74 -34.01 12.14
CA TYR A 324 0.54 -34.64 12.48
C TYR A 324 0.50 -35.28 13.88
N ALA A 325 0.00 -34.55 14.88
CA ALA A 325 -0.15 -35.05 16.23
C ALA A 325 -1.10 -36.27 16.28
N ILE A 326 -2.22 -36.23 15.55
CA ILE A 326 -3.19 -37.33 15.47
C ILE A 326 -2.58 -38.56 14.76
N LYS A 327 -1.84 -38.33 13.66
CA LYS A 327 -1.20 -39.41 12.88
C LYS A 327 -0.08 -40.11 13.62
N THR A 328 0.71 -39.36 14.38
CA THR A 328 1.90 -39.88 15.07
C THR A 328 1.60 -40.47 16.44
N HIS A 329 0.45 -40.15 17.04
CA HIS A 329 0.11 -40.65 18.36
C HIS A 329 -0.58 -42.01 18.30
N PRO A 330 -0.08 -43.02 19.02
CA PRO A 330 -0.60 -44.41 18.95
C PRO A 330 -2.11 -44.51 19.14
N ASN A 331 -2.67 -43.83 20.14
CA ASN A 331 -4.09 -43.89 20.51
C ASN A 331 -5.03 -43.01 19.68
N LEU A 332 -4.49 -42.18 18.74
CA LEU A 332 -5.31 -41.31 17.91
C LEU A 332 -5.29 -41.69 16.44
N LYS A 333 -4.38 -42.58 16.05
CA LYS A 333 -4.16 -42.97 14.67
C LYS A 333 -5.45 -43.43 13.96
N GLU A 334 -6.32 -44.12 14.68
CA GLU A 334 -7.64 -44.60 14.19
C GLU A 334 -8.59 -43.43 13.88
N LYS A 335 -8.43 -42.28 14.54
CA LYS A 335 -9.27 -41.09 14.32
C LYS A 335 -8.80 -40.24 13.14
N TYR A 336 -7.64 -40.55 12.58
CA TYR A 336 -7.03 -39.74 11.52
C TYR A 336 -7.92 -39.62 10.28
N THR A 337 -8.49 -40.76 9.82
CA THR A 337 -9.39 -40.80 8.66
C THR A 337 -10.62 -39.93 8.89
N LYS A 338 -11.27 -40.05 10.07
CA LYS A 338 -12.45 -39.22 10.43
C LYS A 338 -12.12 -37.73 10.50
N CYS A 339 -10.90 -37.35 10.92
CA CYS A 339 -10.46 -35.98 10.93
C CYS A 339 -10.27 -35.44 9.50
N CYS A 340 -9.71 -36.25 8.60
CA CYS A 340 -9.60 -35.89 7.19
C CYS A 340 -10.99 -35.76 6.53
N GLU A 341 -11.90 -36.64 6.81
CA GLU A 341 -13.29 -36.56 6.34
C GLU A 341 -14.00 -35.31 6.83
N TYR A 342 -13.78 -34.91 8.09
CA TYR A 342 -14.35 -33.69 8.67
C TYR A 342 -13.79 -32.44 8.02
N ILE A 343 -12.48 -32.43 7.69
CA ILE A 343 -11.84 -31.35 6.93
C ILE A 343 -12.38 -31.31 5.49
N ASN A 344 -12.49 -32.47 4.85
CA ASN A 344 -13.06 -32.58 3.50
C ASN A 344 -14.52 -32.08 3.48
N ARG A 345 -15.29 -32.36 4.51
CA ARG A 345 -16.65 -31.85 4.64
C ARG A 345 -16.66 -30.31 4.68
N TYR A 346 -15.74 -29.66 5.37
CA TYR A 346 -15.63 -28.20 5.39
C TYR A 346 -15.47 -27.60 3.98
N TYR A 347 -14.73 -28.27 3.09
CA TYR A 347 -14.52 -27.81 1.72
C TYR A 347 -15.63 -28.20 0.73
N THR A 348 -16.41 -29.22 1.03
CA THR A 348 -17.40 -29.81 0.11
C THR A 348 -18.85 -29.61 0.54
N GLU A 349 -19.11 -29.22 1.79
CA GLU A 349 -20.46 -29.10 2.33
C GLU A 349 -21.21 -27.93 1.70
N LYS A 350 -22.38 -28.19 1.15
CA LYS A 350 -23.24 -27.23 0.47
C LYS A 350 -24.53 -27.04 1.26
N GLN A 351 -25.16 -25.89 1.02
CA GLN A 351 -26.44 -25.58 1.62
C GLN A 351 -27.51 -26.64 1.20
N PRO A 352 -28.21 -27.29 2.14
CA PRO A 352 -29.33 -28.15 1.82
C PRO A 352 -30.50 -27.36 1.25
N GLU A 353 -31.24 -27.95 0.29
CA GLU A 353 -32.42 -27.31 -0.32
C GLU A 353 -33.53 -26.97 0.71
N SER A 354 -33.59 -27.73 1.80
CA SER A 354 -34.57 -27.52 2.86
C SER A 354 -34.21 -26.44 3.88
N MET A 355 -33.10 -25.75 3.71
CA MET A 355 -32.55 -24.85 4.74
C MET A 355 -32.36 -23.46 4.16
N SER A 356 -32.80 -22.42 4.88
CA SER A 356 -32.53 -21.05 4.51
C SER A 356 -31.04 -20.72 4.61
N TYR A 357 -30.59 -19.70 3.88
CA TYR A 357 -29.16 -19.27 3.89
C TYR A 357 -28.71 -18.83 5.29
N GLU A 358 -29.56 -18.14 6.05
CA GLU A 358 -29.25 -17.74 7.42
C GLU A 358 -29.07 -18.96 8.35
N GLU A 359 -29.92 -19.92 8.26
CA GLU A 359 -29.81 -21.16 9.01
C GLU A 359 -28.58 -21.95 8.61
N TRP A 360 -28.29 -21.99 7.30
CA TRP A 360 -27.08 -22.61 6.77
C TRP A 360 -25.82 -21.94 7.33
N CYS A 361 -25.72 -20.59 7.34
CA CYS A 361 -24.58 -19.85 7.92
C CYS A 361 -24.36 -20.17 9.41
N ARG A 362 -25.41 -20.50 10.15
CA ARG A 362 -25.30 -20.90 11.58
C ARG A 362 -24.75 -22.32 11.75
N VAL A 363 -25.12 -23.24 10.87
CA VAL A 363 -24.78 -24.67 11.02
C VAL A 363 -23.56 -25.09 10.22
N ARG A 364 -23.23 -24.40 9.10
CA ARG A 364 -22.12 -24.75 8.23
C ARG A 364 -20.79 -24.85 8.99
N LEU A 365 -19.92 -25.70 8.47
CA LEU A 365 -18.57 -25.77 8.99
C LEU A 365 -17.79 -24.47 8.69
N THR A 366 -17.10 -23.98 9.69
CA THR A 366 -16.16 -22.85 9.59
C THR A 366 -14.76 -23.32 10.00
N GLU A 367 -13.71 -22.61 9.60
CA GLU A 367 -12.35 -22.89 10.04
C GLU A 367 -12.26 -23.05 11.57
N ALA A 368 -12.93 -22.16 12.30
CA ALA A 368 -12.99 -22.22 13.75
C ALA A 368 -13.63 -23.53 14.27
N LYS A 369 -14.70 -24.02 13.64
CA LYS A 369 -15.34 -25.29 14.00
C LYS A 369 -14.44 -26.49 13.68
N VAL A 370 -13.75 -26.46 12.54
CA VAL A 370 -12.79 -27.52 12.16
C VAL A 370 -11.61 -27.55 13.14
N LEU A 371 -11.01 -26.42 13.44
CA LEU A 371 -9.92 -26.36 14.41
C LEU A 371 -10.36 -26.76 15.82
N ALA A 372 -11.57 -26.39 16.22
CA ALA A 372 -12.15 -26.81 17.50
C ALA A 372 -12.34 -28.33 17.54
N TYR A 373 -12.82 -28.92 16.45
CA TYR A 373 -12.98 -30.39 16.35
C TYR A 373 -11.60 -31.09 16.45
N LEU A 374 -10.63 -30.71 15.65
CA LEU A 374 -9.28 -31.28 15.66
C LEU A 374 -8.61 -31.10 17.03
N ARG A 375 -8.75 -29.93 17.61
CA ARG A 375 -8.25 -29.62 18.96
C ARG A 375 -8.89 -30.54 20.00
N ASN A 376 -10.17 -30.79 19.90
CA ASN A 376 -10.87 -31.69 20.81
C ASN A 376 -10.42 -33.15 20.67
N VAL A 377 -10.11 -33.60 19.45
CA VAL A 377 -9.57 -34.97 19.22
C VAL A 377 -8.20 -35.09 19.90
N VAL A 378 -7.35 -34.07 19.81
CA VAL A 378 -6.04 -34.07 20.49
C VAL A 378 -6.17 -33.90 22.01
N LYS A 379 -7.18 -33.15 22.47
CA LYS A 379 -7.46 -32.93 23.90
C LYS A 379 -7.87 -34.20 24.66
N TYR A 380 -8.52 -35.15 24.00
CA TYR A 380 -9.03 -36.38 24.64
C TYR A 380 -7.95 -37.24 25.29
N GLN A 381 -6.67 -36.88 25.13
CA GLN A 381 -5.56 -37.58 25.74
C GLN A 381 -5.19 -37.14 27.16
N HIS A 382 -5.61 -35.94 27.54
CA HIS A 382 -5.36 -35.42 28.89
C HIS A 382 -6.63 -34.78 29.47
N PRO A 383 -7.66 -35.57 29.77
CA PRO A 383 -8.97 -35.04 30.19
C PRO A 383 -8.91 -34.18 31.45
N ALA A 384 -8.02 -34.50 32.38
CA ALA A 384 -7.94 -33.87 33.70
C ALA A 384 -7.38 -32.42 33.73
N GLN A 385 -6.79 -31.97 32.62
CA GLN A 385 -6.15 -30.63 32.60
C GLN A 385 -6.98 -29.55 31.88
N TYR A 386 -8.15 -29.85 31.35
CA TYR A 386 -8.85 -28.96 30.40
C TYR A 386 -10.28 -28.57 30.79
N GLU A 387 -10.86 -29.06 31.84
CA GLU A 387 -12.24 -28.75 32.22
C GLU A 387 -12.45 -27.31 32.72
N ASP A 388 -11.37 -26.60 33.16
CA ASP A 388 -11.42 -25.25 33.74
C ASP A 388 -10.64 -24.22 32.92
N LYS A 389 -10.51 -24.37 31.61
CA LYS A 389 -9.68 -23.43 30.83
C LYS A 389 -10.44 -22.26 30.25
N ILE A 390 -9.94 -21.06 30.56
CA ILE A 390 -10.26 -19.81 29.88
C ILE A 390 -10.06 -19.94 28.37
N CYS A 391 -11.13 -19.83 27.60
CA CYS A 391 -11.04 -19.68 26.15
C CYS A 391 -10.67 -18.23 25.82
N LEU A 392 -9.46 -18.05 25.30
CA LEU A 392 -9.05 -16.80 24.67
C LEU A 392 -9.68 -16.72 23.30
N VAL A 393 -10.67 -15.86 23.13
CA VAL A 393 -11.26 -15.56 21.82
C VAL A 393 -10.45 -14.43 21.22
N LYS A 394 -9.61 -14.74 20.22
CA LYS A 394 -8.92 -13.76 19.41
C LYS A 394 -9.82 -13.37 18.24
N ARG A 395 -10.34 -12.16 18.22
CA ARG A 395 -10.90 -11.58 16.99
C ARG A 395 -9.82 -10.79 16.25
N ASP A 396 -9.97 -10.66 14.92
CA ASP A 396 -8.93 -10.27 13.97
C ASP A 396 -8.33 -8.87 14.15
N TYR A 397 -8.92 -8.02 14.97
CA TYR A 397 -8.56 -6.59 15.02
C TYR A 397 -8.01 -6.12 16.33
N ASP A 398 -8.50 -6.62 17.43
CA ASP A 398 -7.94 -6.31 18.72
C ASP A 398 -8.09 -7.46 19.69
N LEU A 399 -7.20 -7.43 20.61
CA LEU A 399 -7.04 -8.39 21.67
C LEU A 399 -8.25 -8.35 22.59
N VAL A 400 -9.38 -8.91 22.14
CA VAL A 400 -10.49 -9.19 23.04
C VAL A 400 -10.22 -10.51 23.70
N TYR A 401 -9.80 -10.46 24.96
CA TYR A 401 -9.68 -11.67 25.78
C TYR A 401 -10.84 -11.68 26.76
N LYS A 402 -11.73 -12.66 26.66
CA LYS A 402 -12.61 -13.01 27.74
C LYS A 402 -12.24 -14.38 28.27
N ALA A 403 -12.18 -14.49 29.58
CA ALA A 403 -11.97 -15.72 30.27
C ALA A 403 -13.31 -16.42 30.42
N TYR A 404 -13.57 -17.48 29.64
CA TYR A 404 -14.83 -18.21 29.69
C TYR A 404 -14.64 -19.70 29.57
N SER A 405 -15.56 -20.46 30.15
CA SER A 405 -15.70 -21.84 29.77
C SER A 405 -16.03 -21.93 28.26
N PRO A 406 -15.65 -23.01 27.55
CA PRO A 406 -15.97 -23.18 26.13
C PRO A 406 -17.47 -23.03 25.80
N LYS A 407 -18.35 -23.28 26.76
CA LYS A 407 -19.80 -23.12 26.62
C LYS A 407 -20.20 -21.63 26.68
N MET A 408 -19.61 -20.88 27.58
CA MET A 408 -19.87 -19.44 27.77
C MET A 408 -19.25 -18.61 26.66
N ALA A 409 -18.08 -18.99 26.11
CA ALA A 409 -17.47 -18.35 24.97
C ALA A 409 -18.31 -18.45 23.70
N ARG A 410 -19.08 -19.53 23.53
CA ARG A 410 -20.02 -19.68 22.43
C ARG A 410 -21.22 -18.76 22.58
N GLN A 411 -21.86 -18.73 23.76
CA GLN A 411 -23.00 -17.85 24.02
C GLN A 411 -22.64 -16.37 23.83
N LEU A 412 -21.47 -15.95 24.28
CA LEU A 412 -21.05 -14.54 24.19
C LEU A 412 -20.59 -14.11 22.80
N SER A 413 -20.07 -15.04 21.96
CA SER A 413 -19.80 -14.72 20.56
C SER A 413 -21.08 -14.46 19.76
N ASP A 414 -22.19 -15.04 20.17
CA ASP A 414 -23.49 -14.84 19.54
C ASP A 414 -24.23 -13.59 20.05
N GLU A 415 -23.97 -13.17 21.30
CA GLU A 415 -24.60 -12.01 21.94
C GLU A 415 -23.84 -10.70 21.72
N MET A 416 -22.54 -10.73 21.44
CA MET A 416 -21.71 -9.54 21.32
C MET A 416 -21.49 -9.10 19.87
N LYS A 417 -22.25 -8.12 19.46
CA LYS A 417 -22.05 -7.41 18.18
C LYS A 417 -20.80 -6.51 18.19
N THR A 418 -20.33 -6.08 19.34
CA THR A 418 -19.11 -5.28 19.53
C THR A 418 -18.17 -5.94 20.53
N PRO A 419 -16.90 -6.12 20.19
CA PRO A 419 -15.92 -6.71 21.11
C PRO A 419 -15.67 -5.77 22.30
N THR A 420 -15.67 -6.30 23.53
CA THR A 420 -15.22 -5.54 24.69
C THR A 420 -13.69 -5.43 24.66
N PRO A 421 -13.12 -4.21 24.69
CA PRO A 421 -11.68 -4.02 24.74
C PRO A 421 -11.05 -4.77 25.90
N ILE A 422 -9.81 -5.26 25.73
CA ILE A 422 -9.11 -6.05 26.75
C ILE A 422 -8.96 -5.31 28.09
N TYR A 423 -8.83 -4.00 28.05
CA TYR A 423 -8.67 -3.14 29.23
C TYR A 423 -9.98 -2.93 30.02
N ASP A 424 -11.13 -3.19 29.39
CA ASP A 424 -12.44 -3.05 30.04
C ASP A 424 -12.88 -4.34 30.74
N ILE A 425 -12.10 -5.43 30.62
CA ILE A 425 -12.41 -6.70 31.24
C ILE A 425 -11.92 -6.70 32.70
N ALA A 426 -12.84 -6.63 33.65
CA ALA A 426 -12.50 -6.79 35.06
C ALA A 426 -12.09 -8.23 35.36
N ILE A 427 -10.99 -8.43 36.07
CA ILE A 427 -10.49 -9.71 36.55
C ILE A 427 -10.56 -9.70 38.09
N SER A 428 -11.46 -10.51 38.62
CA SER A 428 -11.63 -10.67 40.07
C SER A 428 -10.49 -11.51 40.71
N GLU A 429 -10.40 -11.52 42.02
CA GLU A 429 -9.50 -12.42 42.74
C GLU A 429 -9.91 -13.88 42.54
N GLU A 430 -11.21 -14.16 42.51
CA GLU A 430 -11.77 -15.48 42.22
C GLU A 430 -11.37 -15.96 40.83
N ASP A 431 -11.41 -15.09 39.83
CA ASP A 431 -10.92 -15.40 38.46
C ASP A 431 -9.44 -15.74 38.46
N THR A 432 -8.65 -15.06 39.31
CA THR A 432 -7.22 -15.29 39.44
C THR A 432 -6.90 -16.64 40.06
N GLU A 433 -7.64 -17.03 41.09
CA GLU A 433 -7.52 -18.35 41.72
C GLU A 433 -7.99 -19.46 40.78
N ARG A 434 -9.16 -19.28 40.15
CA ARG A 434 -9.79 -20.29 39.31
C ARG A 434 -9.04 -20.52 37.99
N TYR A 435 -8.51 -19.44 37.40
CA TYR A 435 -7.94 -19.49 36.05
C TYR A 435 -6.42 -19.26 36.02
N GLY A 436 -5.79 -18.94 37.10
CA GLY A 436 -4.34 -18.92 37.35
C GLY A 436 -3.51 -18.33 36.21
N ARG A 437 -2.93 -19.18 35.39
CA ARG A 437 -2.03 -18.75 34.28
C ARG A 437 -2.69 -17.79 33.30
N TYR A 438 -3.95 -17.97 33.00
CA TYR A 438 -4.67 -17.15 31.98
C TYR A 438 -5.06 -15.79 32.56
N ALA A 439 -5.49 -15.71 33.81
CA ALA A 439 -5.76 -14.44 34.47
C ALA A 439 -4.49 -13.60 34.57
N ARG A 440 -3.35 -14.22 34.90
CA ARG A 440 -2.04 -13.55 34.88
C ARG A 440 -1.65 -13.07 33.48
N LEU A 441 -1.92 -13.86 32.43
CA LEU A 441 -1.68 -13.45 31.05
C LEU A 441 -2.54 -12.26 30.65
N LEU A 442 -3.80 -12.26 31.03
CA LEU A 442 -4.74 -11.19 30.74
C LEU A 442 -4.33 -9.88 31.46
N ARG A 443 -4.04 -9.96 32.77
CA ARG A 443 -3.53 -8.81 33.55
C ARG A 443 -2.24 -8.23 32.94
N ARG A 444 -1.32 -9.10 32.51
CA ARG A 444 -0.11 -8.64 31.81
C ARG A 444 -0.45 -7.91 30.53
N LYS A 445 -1.43 -8.40 29.76
CA LYS A 445 -1.87 -7.73 28.52
C LYS A 445 -2.57 -6.40 28.79
N GLN A 446 -3.38 -6.32 29.83
CA GLN A 446 -4.00 -5.07 30.27
C GLN A 446 -2.93 -4.05 30.70
N HIS A 447 -1.96 -4.50 31.46
CA HIS A 447 -0.84 -3.66 31.87
C HIS A 447 0.02 -3.21 30.68
N GLU A 448 0.39 -4.11 29.76
CA GLU A 448 1.08 -3.75 28.51
C GLU A 448 0.28 -2.70 27.73
N TYR A 449 -1.04 -2.86 27.64
CA TYR A 449 -1.91 -1.92 26.94
C TYR A 449 -1.99 -0.57 27.66
N SER A 450 -2.14 -0.55 28.97
CA SER A 450 -2.20 0.71 29.73
C SER A 450 -0.92 1.54 29.59
N ILE A 451 0.24 0.88 29.56
CA ILE A 451 1.52 1.56 29.31
C ILE A 451 1.55 2.12 27.87
N GLU A 452 1.06 1.37 26.90
CA GLU A 452 1.03 1.83 25.50
C GLU A 452 0.13 3.06 25.27
N GLN A 453 -0.89 3.24 26.13
CA GLN A 453 -1.77 4.41 26.08
C GLN A 453 -1.19 5.65 26.74
N GLN A 454 -0.15 5.53 27.56
CA GLN A 454 0.49 6.68 28.21
C GLN A 454 1.28 7.50 27.18
N LYS A 455 1.23 8.81 27.30
CA LYS A 455 2.13 9.70 26.59
C LYS A 455 3.55 9.54 27.13
N PHE A 456 4.55 9.64 26.29
CA PHE A 456 5.94 9.54 26.74
C PHE A 456 6.30 10.61 27.78
N SER A 457 5.71 11.80 27.69
CA SER A 457 5.87 12.89 28.68
C SER A 457 5.32 12.59 30.06
N GLU A 458 4.41 11.63 30.18
CA GLU A 458 3.75 11.22 31.45
C GLU A 458 4.42 10.00 32.07
N MET A 459 5.33 9.35 31.36
CA MET A 459 5.99 8.12 31.80
C MET A 459 7.18 8.42 32.73
N ILE A 460 7.38 7.54 33.68
CA ILE A 460 8.50 7.58 34.62
C ILE A 460 9.49 6.47 34.26
N GLU A 461 10.78 6.71 34.48
CA GLU A 461 11.82 5.70 34.27
C GLU A 461 11.59 4.47 35.14
N ASP A 462 11.71 3.31 34.52
CA ASP A 462 11.75 2.02 35.18
C ASP A 462 13.17 1.80 35.75
N THR A 463 13.25 1.43 37.05
CA THR A 463 14.51 1.28 37.79
C THR A 463 15.34 0.09 37.30
N ASP A 464 14.69 -1.01 36.89
CA ASP A 464 15.39 -2.21 36.43
C ASP A 464 15.98 -1.98 35.04
N ILE A 465 15.23 -1.30 34.17
CA ILE A 465 15.70 -0.89 32.84
C ILE A 465 16.85 0.11 32.99
N LYS A 466 16.73 1.06 33.93
CA LYS A 466 17.79 2.05 34.17
C LYS A 466 19.08 1.37 34.61
N SER A 467 19.00 0.44 35.56
CA SER A 467 20.16 -0.32 36.06
C SER A 467 20.84 -1.10 34.91
N TRP A 468 20.06 -1.71 34.03
CA TRP A 468 20.61 -2.41 32.87
C TRP A 468 21.29 -1.43 31.88
N LEU A 469 20.68 -0.27 31.61
CA LEU A 469 21.23 0.75 30.71
C LEU A 469 22.51 1.38 31.28
N ASP A 470 22.63 1.50 32.61
CA ASP A 470 23.83 2.03 33.23
C ASP A 470 25.01 1.06 33.11
N GLY A 471 24.74 -0.24 33.05
CA GLY A 471 25.73 -1.27 32.76
C GLY A 471 25.98 -1.53 31.28
N PHE A 472 25.25 -0.86 30.37
CA PHE A 472 25.38 -1.09 28.94
C PHE A 472 26.56 -0.32 28.35
N VAL A 473 27.59 -1.06 27.94
CA VAL A 473 28.79 -0.54 27.29
C VAL A 473 29.06 -1.33 26.02
N LEU A 474 29.47 -0.65 24.96
CA LEU A 474 29.96 -1.24 23.71
C LEU A 474 31.43 -0.86 23.52
N HIS A 475 32.28 -1.87 23.30
CA HIS A 475 33.66 -1.62 22.92
C HIS A 475 33.75 -1.37 21.43
N ASP A 476 34.41 -0.29 21.02
CA ASP A 476 34.70 0.05 19.62
C ASP A 476 36.09 -0.44 19.27
N ASP A 477 36.17 -1.61 18.60
CA ASP A 477 37.42 -2.24 18.23
C ASP A 477 38.28 -1.40 17.24
N GLU A 478 37.65 -0.49 16.46
CA GLU A 478 38.36 0.38 15.50
C GLU A 478 39.08 1.54 16.20
N ASN A 479 38.49 2.08 17.26
CA ASN A 479 39.00 3.24 17.97
C ASN A 479 39.58 2.90 19.35
N GLU A 480 39.48 1.65 19.79
CA GLU A 480 39.90 1.15 21.11
C GLU A 480 39.27 1.97 22.27
N GLU A 481 38.02 2.37 22.12
CA GLU A 481 37.30 3.18 23.10
C GLU A 481 35.98 2.51 23.51
N ASP A 482 35.58 2.71 24.74
CA ASP A 482 34.28 2.28 25.23
C ASP A 482 33.23 3.33 24.94
N ILE A 483 32.16 2.92 24.27
CA ILE A 483 31.03 3.79 23.91
C ILE A 483 29.88 3.54 24.86
N MET A 484 29.46 4.61 25.53
CA MET A 484 28.30 4.63 26.44
C MET A 484 27.21 5.57 25.92
N LEU A 485 25.98 5.23 26.27
CA LEU A 485 24.85 6.12 26.06
C LEU A 485 24.89 7.29 27.04
N ASN A 486 24.54 8.49 26.60
CA ASN A 486 24.38 9.63 27.48
C ASN A 486 23.06 9.55 28.28
N ASN A 487 22.90 10.42 29.28
CA ASN A 487 21.73 10.36 30.19
C ASN A 487 20.40 10.54 29.45
N LEU A 488 20.33 11.44 28.47
CA LEU A 488 19.11 11.68 27.71
C LEU A 488 18.76 10.50 26.78
N GLN A 489 19.78 9.89 26.17
CA GLN A 489 19.61 8.67 25.38
C GLN A 489 19.12 7.51 26.27
N LYS A 490 19.73 7.33 27.45
CA LYS A 490 19.30 6.32 28.44
C LYS A 490 17.86 6.55 28.88
N HIS A 491 17.50 7.80 29.16
CA HIS A 491 16.14 8.17 29.54
C HIS A 491 15.14 7.76 28.46
N ASP A 492 15.35 8.20 27.21
CA ASP A 492 14.43 7.89 26.11
C ASP A 492 14.34 6.38 25.84
N ILE A 493 15.47 5.68 25.87
CA ILE A 493 15.52 4.23 25.68
C ILE A 493 14.78 3.51 26.82
N ASN A 494 14.88 4.00 28.05
CA ASN A 494 14.13 3.46 29.18
C ASN A 494 12.62 3.52 28.91
N LEU A 495 12.10 4.66 28.49
CA LEU A 495 10.69 4.84 28.18
C LEU A 495 10.25 3.93 27.00
N VAL A 496 11.06 3.83 25.95
CA VAL A 496 10.80 2.94 24.80
C VAL A 496 10.78 1.48 25.22
N LEU A 497 11.65 1.08 26.12
CA LEU A 497 11.72 -0.31 26.58
C LEU A 497 10.52 -0.73 27.44
N GLN A 498 9.79 0.19 28.02
CA GLN A 498 8.54 -0.10 28.73
C GLN A 498 7.40 -0.42 27.74
N LYS A 499 7.41 0.17 26.52
CA LYS A 499 6.40 -0.06 25.46
C LYS A 499 6.82 -1.17 24.50
N ARG A 500 5.89 -1.70 23.72
CA ARG A 500 6.19 -2.71 22.68
C ARG A 500 6.56 -2.07 21.36
N TYR A 501 6.07 -0.88 21.07
CA TYR A 501 6.33 -0.12 19.85
C TYR A 501 6.68 1.31 20.16
N ALA A 502 7.61 1.85 19.40
CA ALA A 502 7.96 3.26 19.44
C ALA A 502 8.62 3.69 18.15
N LEU A 503 8.52 4.96 17.84
CA LEU A 503 9.32 5.65 16.84
C LEU A 503 10.33 6.57 17.52
N LEU A 504 11.60 6.31 17.32
CA LEU A 504 12.67 7.25 17.68
C LEU A 504 12.90 8.20 16.51
N GLN A 505 12.30 9.37 16.60
CA GLN A 505 12.51 10.46 15.65
C GLN A 505 13.66 11.35 16.13
N TRP A 506 14.81 10.76 16.28
CA TRP A 506 16.01 11.48 16.65
C TRP A 506 16.68 12.04 15.41
N GLU A 507 17.15 13.28 15.48
CA GLU A 507 17.89 13.91 14.39
C GLU A 507 19.12 13.05 14.02
N GLN A 508 19.65 13.25 12.82
CA GLN A 508 20.86 12.54 12.42
C GLN A 508 22.04 12.93 13.32
N GLY A 509 22.90 11.97 13.62
CA GLY A 509 24.02 12.19 14.53
C GLY A 509 23.70 11.95 16.01
N CYS A 510 22.43 11.72 16.39
CA CYS A 510 22.00 11.50 17.79
C CYS A 510 22.21 10.08 18.33
N GLY A 511 22.81 9.17 17.57
CA GLY A 511 23.12 7.83 18.04
C GLY A 511 22.00 6.80 17.90
N LYS A 512 21.08 6.96 16.91
CA LYS A 512 19.96 5.99 16.66
C LYS A 512 20.41 4.54 16.54
N THR A 513 21.53 4.28 15.87
CA THR A 513 22.06 2.91 15.70
C THR A 513 22.46 2.29 17.03
N LEU A 514 23.10 3.07 17.91
CA LEU A 514 23.44 2.62 19.27
C LEU A 514 22.19 2.30 20.07
N ALA A 515 21.17 3.17 19.99
CA ALA A 515 19.87 2.93 20.62
C ALA A 515 19.21 1.65 20.08
N GLY A 516 19.26 1.42 18.78
CA GLY A 516 18.75 0.19 18.16
C GLY A 516 19.45 -1.08 18.65
N ILE A 517 20.77 -1.03 18.84
CA ILE A 517 21.56 -2.13 19.40
C ILE A 517 21.17 -2.35 20.88
N ALA A 518 21.11 -1.30 21.68
CA ALA A 518 20.74 -1.40 23.09
C ALA A 518 19.33 -1.99 23.27
N ILE A 519 18.34 -1.45 22.55
CA ILE A 519 16.96 -1.93 22.62
C ILE A 519 16.85 -3.38 22.13
N GLY A 520 17.52 -3.72 21.02
CA GLY A 520 17.56 -5.08 20.51
C GLY A 520 18.13 -6.06 21.53
N ARG A 521 19.28 -5.77 22.11
CA ARG A 521 19.91 -6.60 23.14
C ARG A 521 19.03 -6.75 24.37
N TYR A 522 18.52 -5.66 24.92
CA TYR A 522 17.63 -5.73 26.08
C TYR A 522 16.41 -6.63 25.83
N ARG A 523 15.78 -6.50 24.65
CA ARG A 523 14.61 -7.33 24.30
C ARG A 523 14.97 -8.81 24.15
N MET A 524 16.14 -9.15 23.63
CA MET A 524 16.60 -10.52 23.52
C MET A 524 16.99 -11.11 24.89
N GLU A 525 17.68 -10.34 25.71
CA GLU A 525 18.17 -10.76 27.03
C GLU A 525 17.05 -10.80 28.09
N GLN A 526 16.30 -9.70 28.24
CA GLN A 526 15.35 -9.53 29.33
C GLN A 526 13.91 -9.93 28.98
N LYS A 527 13.51 -9.83 27.71
CA LYS A 527 12.14 -10.15 27.26
C LYS A 527 12.09 -11.41 26.41
N ASN A 528 13.18 -12.15 26.31
CA ASN A 528 13.29 -13.45 25.64
C ASN A 528 12.89 -13.43 24.15
N ALA A 529 13.10 -12.30 23.45
CA ALA A 529 12.93 -12.23 22.00
C ALA A 529 13.97 -13.15 21.33
N PHE A 530 13.59 -13.73 20.17
CA PHE A 530 14.46 -14.71 19.52
C PHE A 530 15.67 -14.04 18.85
N CYS A 531 15.43 -12.96 18.10
CA CYS A 531 16.45 -12.19 17.39
C CYS A 531 15.96 -10.77 17.14
N THR A 532 16.85 -9.91 16.65
CA THR A 532 16.53 -8.54 16.23
C THR A 532 16.69 -8.43 14.72
N PHE A 533 15.59 -8.25 13.98
CA PHE A 533 15.64 -7.92 12.56
C PHE A 533 15.90 -6.44 12.38
N VAL A 534 16.98 -6.12 11.67
CA VAL A 534 17.27 -4.76 11.20
C VAL A 534 16.88 -4.66 9.74
N VAL A 535 15.90 -3.85 9.46
CA VAL A 535 15.40 -3.56 8.11
C VAL A 535 15.77 -2.13 7.76
N SER A 536 16.39 -1.91 6.63
CA SER A 536 16.71 -0.57 6.16
C SER A 536 17.03 -0.56 4.64
N SER A 537 17.42 0.62 4.15
CA SER A 537 17.94 0.78 2.79
C SER A 537 19.25 -0.02 2.61
N ALA A 538 19.59 -0.35 1.36
CA ALA A 538 20.84 -1.06 1.08
C ALA A 538 22.08 -0.27 1.50
N ILE A 539 21.99 1.05 1.48
CA ILE A 539 23.08 1.96 1.86
C ILE A 539 23.25 1.93 3.37
N SER A 540 22.18 2.07 4.14
CA SER A 540 22.23 2.04 5.60
C SER A 540 22.70 0.66 6.11
N ILE A 541 22.16 -0.43 5.58
CA ILE A 541 22.58 -1.78 5.98
C ILE A 541 24.08 -1.98 5.76
N LYS A 542 24.58 -1.70 4.55
CA LYS A 542 26.00 -1.98 4.18
C LYS A 542 27.00 -1.02 4.82
N ASN A 543 26.61 0.24 5.00
CA ASN A 543 27.55 1.28 5.39
C ASN A 543 27.46 1.62 6.88
N THR A 544 26.40 1.24 7.55
CA THR A 544 26.20 1.52 8.98
C THR A 544 26.17 0.22 9.77
N TRP A 545 25.15 -0.61 9.58
CA TRP A 545 24.94 -1.80 10.41
C TRP A 545 25.98 -2.90 10.19
N ASP A 546 26.33 -3.20 8.92
CA ASP A 546 27.35 -4.21 8.54
C ASP A 546 28.78 -3.79 8.95
N VAL A 547 28.97 -2.53 9.30
CA VAL A 547 30.24 -2.00 9.81
C VAL A 547 30.23 -1.92 11.34
N MET A 548 29.17 -1.40 11.92
CA MET A 548 29.13 -1.13 13.36
C MET A 548 28.94 -2.40 14.21
N LEU A 549 28.11 -3.36 13.75
CA LEU A 549 27.87 -4.58 14.54
C LEU A 549 29.15 -5.40 14.78
N PRO A 550 29.97 -5.70 13.74
CA PRO A 550 31.22 -6.41 13.96
C PRO A 550 32.20 -5.58 14.79
N ASN A 551 32.25 -4.24 14.57
CA ASN A 551 33.11 -3.34 15.33
C ASN A 551 32.76 -3.31 16.82
N PHE A 552 31.52 -3.57 17.20
CA PHE A 552 31.08 -3.70 18.58
C PHE A 552 31.00 -5.15 19.07
N GLY A 553 31.62 -6.10 18.39
CA GLY A 553 31.60 -7.51 18.75
C GLY A 553 30.20 -8.13 18.77
N VAL A 554 29.22 -7.52 18.07
CA VAL A 554 27.83 -8.00 18.05
C VAL A 554 27.62 -9.00 16.93
N ARG A 555 27.16 -10.20 17.30
CA ARG A 555 26.92 -11.27 16.33
C ARG A 555 25.70 -10.95 15.45
N TYR A 556 25.85 -11.13 14.13
CA TYR A 556 24.78 -10.87 13.18
C TYR A 556 24.82 -11.80 11.96
N VAL A 557 23.69 -11.88 11.26
CA VAL A 557 23.53 -12.60 10.00
C VAL A 557 23.04 -11.64 8.92
N MET A 558 23.80 -11.51 7.84
CA MET A 558 23.38 -10.74 6.66
C MET A 558 22.56 -11.63 5.72
N VAL A 559 21.29 -11.32 5.51
CA VAL A 559 20.41 -12.06 4.61
C VAL A 559 20.66 -11.65 3.15
N ASN A 560 21.53 -12.38 2.48
CA ASN A 560 21.81 -12.22 1.05
C ASN A 560 21.04 -13.22 0.21
N LYS A 561 20.86 -14.45 0.72
CA LYS A 561 20.12 -15.57 0.14
C LYS A 561 19.18 -16.14 1.20
N LEU A 562 18.18 -16.91 0.77
CA LEU A 562 17.21 -17.52 1.71
C LEU A 562 17.88 -18.45 2.73
N VAL A 563 18.91 -19.20 2.29
CA VAL A 563 19.69 -20.10 3.17
C VAL A 563 20.33 -19.38 4.35
N ASP A 564 20.54 -18.07 4.27
CA ASP A 564 21.14 -17.31 5.37
C ASP A 564 20.19 -17.22 6.57
N LEU A 565 18.87 -17.33 6.36
CA LEU A 565 17.89 -17.38 7.46
C LEU A 565 18.02 -18.64 8.32
N ASP A 566 18.53 -19.74 7.76
CA ASP A 566 18.75 -20.98 8.49
C ASP A 566 19.97 -20.91 9.43
N LYS A 567 20.85 -19.92 9.22
CA LYS A 567 22.02 -19.66 10.06
C LYS A 567 21.71 -18.84 11.30
N VAL A 568 20.51 -18.21 11.34
CA VAL A 568 20.12 -17.32 12.43
C VAL A 568 19.94 -18.11 13.73
N GLN A 569 20.63 -17.69 14.75
CA GLN A 569 20.54 -18.26 16.10
C GLN A 569 19.87 -17.28 17.06
N ARG A 570 19.49 -17.78 18.22
CA ARG A 570 18.95 -16.92 19.29
C ARG A 570 20.00 -15.88 19.70
N GLY A 571 19.58 -14.63 19.83
CA GLY A 571 20.45 -13.52 20.18
C GLY A 571 21.13 -12.83 19.01
N ASP A 572 20.92 -13.29 17.78
CA ASP A 572 21.49 -12.65 16.60
C ASP A 572 20.77 -11.38 16.18
N PHE A 573 21.51 -10.46 15.58
CA PHE A 573 20.97 -9.43 14.73
C PHE A 573 20.87 -9.97 13.30
N VAL A 574 19.74 -9.71 12.63
CA VAL A 574 19.46 -10.18 11.28
C VAL A 574 19.33 -8.97 10.35
N LEU A 575 20.31 -8.75 9.50
CA LEU A 575 20.33 -7.62 8.59
C LEU A 575 19.68 -7.97 7.24
N ILE A 576 18.66 -7.24 6.85
CA ILE A 576 18.01 -7.42 5.56
C ILE A 576 17.67 -6.09 4.91
N THR A 577 18.00 -5.93 3.63
CA THR A 577 17.64 -4.71 2.88
C THR A 577 16.19 -4.76 2.43
N LEU A 578 15.53 -3.59 2.32
CA LEU A 578 14.15 -3.47 1.82
C LEU A 578 13.92 -4.16 0.49
N ASN A 579 14.88 -4.11 -0.43
CA ASN A 579 14.76 -4.77 -1.73
C ASN A 579 14.78 -6.30 -1.61
N LYS A 580 15.63 -6.84 -0.73
CA LYS A 580 15.68 -8.29 -0.46
C LYS A 580 14.46 -8.76 0.32
N LEU A 581 14.00 -7.96 1.27
CA LEU A 581 12.75 -8.21 1.97
C LEU A 581 11.59 -8.31 0.98
N GLY A 582 11.52 -7.41 -0.01
CA GLY A 582 10.54 -7.47 -1.09
C GLY A 582 10.62 -8.78 -1.89
N LYS A 583 11.84 -9.19 -2.24
CA LYS A 583 12.10 -10.43 -2.99
C LYS A 583 11.73 -11.69 -2.19
N TYR A 584 12.03 -11.71 -0.90
CA TYR A 584 11.87 -12.89 -0.04
C TYR A 584 10.66 -12.77 0.92
N ARG A 585 9.71 -11.88 0.62
CA ARG A 585 8.57 -11.53 1.48
C ARG A 585 7.83 -12.74 2.05
N LYS A 586 7.43 -13.68 1.21
CA LYS A 586 6.68 -14.87 1.63
C LYS A 586 7.48 -15.75 2.61
N GLN A 587 8.76 -15.92 2.36
CA GLN A 587 9.64 -16.78 3.16
C GLN A 587 9.99 -16.12 4.50
N VAL A 588 10.33 -14.83 4.50
CA VAL A 588 10.58 -14.08 5.75
C VAL A 588 9.32 -14.06 6.62
N LYS A 589 8.16 -13.78 6.04
CA LYS A 589 6.86 -13.82 6.73
C LYS A 589 6.63 -15.20 7.39
N ARG A 590 6.93 -16.29 6.65
CA ARG A 590 6.83 -17.66 7.19
C ARG A 590 7.83 -17.90 8.32
N TRP A 591 9.08 -17.46 8.14
CA TRP A 591 10.14 -17.59 9.13
C TRP A 591 9.78 -16.87 10.44
N VAL A 592 9.32 -15.62 10.36
CA VAL A 592 8.83 -14.84 11.52
C VAL A 592 7.69 -15.54 12.25
N ARG A 593 6.76 -16.16 11.53
CA ARG A 593 5.66 -16.93 12.12
C ARG A 593 6.12 -18.20 12.82
N ILE A 594 7.10 -18.91 12.29
CA ILE A 594 7.68 -20.11 12.93
C ILE A 594 8.24 -19.75 14.31
N HIS A 595 8.82 -18.58 14.47
CA HIS A 595 9.32 -18.06 15.74
C HIS A 595 8.24 -17.35 16.58
N ASN A 596 6.94 -17.67 16.34
CA ASN A 596 5.79 -17.14 17.07
C ASN A 596 5.72 -15.60 17.09
N GLN A 597 6.31 -14.94 16.09
CA GLN A 597 6.37 -13.47 16.00
C GLN A 597 7.12 -12.83 17.21
N ASN A 598 7.81 -13.64 18.01
CA ASN A 598 8.56 -13.18 19.18
C ASN A 598 9.96 -12.70 18.78
N ILE A 599 9.99 -11.69 17.93
CA ILE A 599 11.19 -11.04 17.43
C ILE A 599 11.10 -9.54 17.67
N VAL A 600 12.23 -8.88 17.62
CA VAL A 600 12.33 -7.42 17.58
C VAL A 600 12.47 -6.98 16.14
N LEU A 601 11.62 -6.08 15.68
CA LEU A 601 11.86 -5.33 14.45
C LEU A 601 12.58 -4.03 14.85
N CYS A 602 13.72 -3.79 14.26
CA CYS A 602 14.42 -2.51 14.25
C CYS A 602 14.39 -1.98 12.82
N PHE A 603 13.47 -1.07 12.54
CA PHE A 603 13.31 -0.51 11.21
C PHE A 603 13.99 0.86 11.14
N ASP A 604 15.19 0.86 10.61
CA ASP A 604 16.00 2.06 10.44
C ASP A 604 15.68 2.74 9.11
N GLU A 605 15.64 4.06 9.10
CA GLU A 605 15.13 4.89 8.00
C GLU A 605 13.67 4.53 7.66
N SER A 606 12.80 4.52 8.68
CA SER A 606 11.39 4.11 8.54
C SER A 606 10.57 5.01 7.60
N ASP A 607 11.05 6.24 7.35
CA ASP A 607 10.52 7.15 6.32
C ASP A 607 10.66 6.63 4.88
N GLU A 608 11.38 5.53 4.62
CA GLU A 608 11.33 4.81 3.34
C GLU A 608 9.98 4.13 3.08
N MET A 609 9.12 4.03 4.09
CA MET A 609 7.79 3.42 4.04
C MET A 609 6.68 4.47 3.91
N THR A 610 6.80 5.40 2.97
CA THR A 610 5.84 6.51 2.79
C THR A 610 4.68 6.16 1.86
N ASN A 611 4.93 5.34 0.83
CA ASN A 611 3.91 4.98 -0.15
C ASN A 611 3.25 3.63 0.20
N PRO A 612 1.96 3.61 0.58
CA PRO A 612 1.26 2.40 0.99
C PRO A 612 1.12 1.35 -0.13
N SER A 613 1.14 1.77 -1.38
CA SER A 613 1.03 0.86 -2.52
C SER A 613 2.37 0.24 -2.93
N SER A 614 3.49 0.77 -2.43
CA SER A 614 4.83 0.30 -2.79
C SER A 614 5.10 -1.12 -2.30
N LEU A 615 5.88 -1.89 -3.07
CA LEU A 615 6.29 -3.23 -2.68
C LEU A 615 7.10 -3.22 -1.36
N ARG A 616 7.88 -2.17 -1.11
CA ARG A 616 8.66 -2.01 0.13
C ARG A 616 7.73 -1.94 1.35
N THR A 617 6.77 -1.03 1.34
CA THR A 617 5.77 -0.86 2.41
C THR A 617 4.99 -2.15 2.65
N LYS A 618 4.42 -2.72 1.58
CA LYS A 618 3.68 -3.99 1.65
C LYS A 618 4.52 -5.12 2.24
N SER A 619 5.81 -5.18 1.94
CA SER A 619 6.69 -6.23 2.44
C SER A 619 7.01 -6.09 3.92
N VAL A 620 7.27 -4.87 4.39
CA VAL A 620 7.50 -4.60 5.81
C VAL A 620 6.25 -4.92 6.62
N LEU A 621 5.10 -4.41 6.21
CA LEU A 621 3.82 -4.65 6.88
C LEU A 621 3.46 -6.14 6.92
N ASP A 622 3.58 -6.86 5.80
CA ASP A 622 3.27 -8.28 5.73
C ASP A 622 4.14 -9.13 6.66
N CYS A 623 5.43 -8.82 6.75
CA CYS A 623 6.37 -9.60 7.53
C CYS A 623 6.31 -9.26 9.03
N PHE A 624 6.17 -7.98 9.38
CA PHE A 624 6.52 -7.51 10.72
C PHE A 624 5.40 -6.82 11.50
N ARG A 625 4.28 -6.41 10.89
CA ARG A 625 3.22 -5.70 11.63
C ARG A 625 2.66 -6.46 12.83
N ARG A 626 2.83 -7.78 12.88
CA ARG A 626 2.40 -8.63 14.00
C ARG A 626 3.52 -9.00 14.96
N CYS A 627 4.75 -8.52 14.73
CA CYS A 627 5.86 -8.78 15.64
C CYS A 627 5.58 -8.16 17.00
N ARG A 628 6.10 -8.84 18.02
CA ARG A 628 5.87 -8.46 19.41
C ARG A 628 6.48 -7.10 19.75
N PHE A 629 7.69 -6.83 19.26
CA PHE A 629 8.40 -5.58 19.51
C PHE A 629 8.76 -4.92 18.19
N LYS A 630 8.49 -3.64 18.09
CA LYS A 630 8.77 -2.84 16.90
C LYS A 630 9.36 -1.50 17.30
N LEU A 631 10.55 -1.28 16.82
CA LEU A 631 11.25 -0.02 16.91
C LEU A 631 11.38 0.56 15.51
N GLU A 632 10.78 1.70 15.31
CA GLU A 632 10.98 2.50 14.12
C GLU A 632 11.96 3.62 14.43
N MET A 633 12.87 3.90 13.51
CA MET A 633 13.88 4.95 13.67
C MET A 633 13.99 5.77 12.41
N THR A 634 13.96 7.07 12.55
CA THR A 634 14.17 7.99 11.42
C THR A 634 14.64 9.36 11.91
N GLY A 635 15.33 10.10 11.07
CA GLY A 635 15.60 11.53 11.30
C GLY A 635 14.40 12.40 10.93
N THR A 636 13.51 11.89 10.07
CA THR A 636 12.31 12.59 9.57
C THR A 636 11.19 11.60 9.41
N SER A 637 10.03 11.85 10.01
CA SER A 637 8.88 10.94 9.95
C SER A 637 8.16 10.95 8.60
N THR A 638 8.19 12.07 7.89
CA THR A 638 7.56 12.25 6.58
C THR A 638 8.53 12.92 5.60
N ARG A 639 8.34 12.66 4.30
CA ARG A 639 9.16 13.28 3.23
C ARG A 639 8.43 14.43 2.56
N ASN A 640 7.12 14.31 2.35
CA ASN A 640 6.34 15.27 1.60
C ASN A 640 5.13 15.81 2.39
N ASN A 641 4.37 14.95 3.04
CA ASN A 641 3.19 15.33 3.83
C ASN A 641 2.92 14.33 4.96
N ILE A 642 2.01 14.72 5.86
CA ILE A 642 1.70 13.94 7.07
C ILE A 642 1.04 12.58 6.76
N SER A 643 0.35 12.44 5.62
CA SER A 643 -0.31 11.18 5.25
C SER A 643 0.70 10.06 4.98
N GLU A 644 1.95 10.40 4.69
CA GLU A 644 3.05 9.44 4.55
C GLU A 644 3.44 8.77 5.88
N PHE A 645 2.95 9.30 6.99
CA PHE A 645 3.14 8.71 8.32
C PHE A 645 2.19 7.53 8.59
N ALA A 646 1.05 7.46 7.89
CA ALA A 646 0.07 6.40 8.08
C ALA A 646 0.64 4.96 7.99
N PRO A 647 1.54 4.62 7.06
CA PRO A 647 2.18 3.30 7.04
C PRO A 647 3.01 2.96 8.29
N GLN A 648 3.65 3.96 8.90
CA GLN A 648 4.43 3.79 10.13
C GLN A 648 3.50 3.47 11.31
N LEU A 649 2.41 4.21 11.43
CA LEU A 649 1.36 3.92 12.40
C LEU A 649 0.72 2.53 12.19
N GLU A 650 0.50 2.14 10.94
CA GLU A 650 0.02 0.81 10.59
C GLU A 650 1.00 -0.29 11.02
N LEU A 651 2.29 -0.08 10.82
CA LEU A 651 3.32 -1.01 11.27
C LEU A 651 3.29 -1.15 12.80
N ALA A 652 3.21 -0.03 13.52
CA ALA A 652 3.18 -0.01 14.98
C ALA A 652 1.92 -0.69 15.52
N TYR A 653 0.75 -0.25 15.11
CA TYR A 653 -0.54 -0.60 15.71
C TYR A 653 -1.28 -1.73 15.02
N ASN A 654 -0.75 -2.27 13.90
CA ASN A 654 -1.32 -3.40 13.16
C ASN A 654 -2.79 -3.17 12.75
N ASN A 655 -3.08 -2.01 12.17
CA ASN A 655 -4.43 -1.62 11.77
C ASN A 655 -5.41 -1.68 12.95
N SER A 656 -4.91 -1.32 14.12
CA SER A 656 -5.70 -1.44 15.33
C SER A 656 -6.73 -0.31 15.46
N PHE A 657 -7.70 -0.56 16.30
CA PHE A 657 -8.73 0.36 16.72
C PHE A 657 -8.20 1.75 17.13
N ASN A 658 -7.00 1.81 17.69
CA ASN A 658 -6.44 3.02 18.28
C ASN A 658 -5.79 3.98 17.29
N MET A 659 -5.74 3.64 16.01
CA MET A 659 -4.96 4.41 15.04
C MET A 659 -5.78 5.52 14.36
N ILE A 660 -6.90 5.16 13.74
CA ILE A 660 -7.65 6.07 12.87
C ILE A 660 -9.07 6.29 13.37
N SER A 661 -9.62 5.33 14.10
CA SER A 661 -10.98 5.37 14.61
C SER A 661 -11.22 6.40 15.73
N TRP A 662 -10.20 7.15 16.11
CA TRP A 662 -10.33 8.23 17.11
C TRP A 662 -10.92 9.50 16.56
N CYS A 663 -10.72 9.78 15.28
CA CYS A 663 -11.32 10.95 14.66
C CYS A 663 -12.81 10.74 14.45
N SER A 664 -13.64 11.54 15.08
CA SER A 664 -15.10 11.50 14.90
C SER A 664 -15.54 12.04 13.55
N THR A 665 -14.71 12.85 12.91
CA THR A 665 -14.99 13.54 11.65
C THR A 665 -13.98 13.20 10.57
N ILE A 666 -14.44 13.18 9.33
CA ILE A 666 -13.64 13.11 8.10
C ILE A 666 -14.03 14.23 7.17
N TYR A 667 -13.14 14.59 6.26
CA TYR A 667 -13.26 15.76 5.42
C TYR A 667 -13.14 15.37 3.95
N HIS A 668 -14.08 15.83 3.13
CA HIS A 668 -14.03 15.66 1.68
C HIS A 668 -14.31 16.98 0.99
N TYR A 669 -13.63 17.24 -0.11
CA TYR A 669 -14.02 18.31 -1.03
C TYR A 669 -15.01 17.74 -2.05
N ASP A 670 -16.24 18.24 -2.03
CA ASP A 670 -17.19 17.87 -3.07
C ASP A 670 -16.81 18.53 -4.39
N ARG A 671 -16.99 17.77 -5.48
CA ARG A 671 -16.94 18.34 -6.82
C ARG A 671 -18.11 19.31 -6.93
N ALA A 672 -17.82 20.60 -6.99
CA ALA A 672 -18.79 21.55 -7.49
C ALA A 672 -19.28 21.05 -8.84
N SER A 673 -20.56 20.71 -8.96
CA SER A 673 -21.12 20.48 -10.26
C SER A 673 -21.03 21.82 -10.99
N LYS A 674 -20.33 21.87 -12.12
CA LYS A 674 -20.23 23.09 -12.96
C LYS A 674 -21.58 23.69 -13.33
N LYS A 675 -22.67 22.94 -13.10
CA LYS A 675 -24.05 23.34 -13.39
C LYS A 675 -24.67 24.31 -12.39
N ASP A 676 -24.19 24.35 -11.14
CA ASP A 676 -24.95 25.02 -10.07
C ASP A 676 -24.28 26.25 -9.46
N GLY A 677 -23.11 26.66 -9.97
CA GLY A 677 -22.43 27.87 -9.48
C GLY A 677 -22.01 27.83 -8.01
N VAL A 678 -21.98 26.63 -7.42
CA VAL A 678 -21.58 26.43 -6.01
C VAL A 678 -20.07 26.42 -5.92
N GLU A 679 -19.49 27.25 -5.07
CA GLU A 679 -18.08 27.25 -4.75
C GLU A 679 -17.64 25.87 -4.22
N GLU A 680 -16.41 25.45 -4.56
CA GLU A 680 -15.78 24.27 -4.00
C GLU A 680 -15.84 24.34 -2.46
N GLY A 681 -16.65 23.46 -1.85
CA GLY A 681 -16.83 23.40 -0.41
C GLY A 681 -16.13 22.21 0.21
N LEU A 682 -15.45 22.44 1.33
CA LEU A 682 -15.02 21.38 2.22
C LEU A 682 -16.23 20.92 3.05
N HIS A 683 -16.63 19.67 2.87
CA HIS A 683 -17.71 19.07 3.63
C HIS A 683 -17.16 18.20 4.77
N VAL A 684 -17.80 18.30 5.93
CA VAL A 684 -17.47 17.53 7.12
C VAL A 684 -18.47 16.41 7.28
N TYR A 685 -17.97 15.17 7.37
CA TYR A 685 -18.79 13.99 7.56
C TYR A 685 -18.43 13.28 8.85
N GLY A 686 -19.38 12.55 9.43
CA GLY A 686 -19.09 11.66 10.53
C GLY A 686 -18.21 10.47 10.04
N ASN A 687 -17.20 10.14 10.80
CA ASN A 687 -16.35 8.97 10.48
C ASN A 687 -17.14 7.67 10.72
N PRO A 688 -17.45 6.88 9.68
CA PRO A 688 -18.21 5.64 9.82
C PRO A 688 -17.49 4.56 10.63
N TYR A 689 -16.19 4.72 10.84
CA TYR A 689 -15.36 3.81 11.62
C TYR A 689 -14.99 4.35 13.00
N TYR A 690 -15.59 5.48 13.42
CA TYR A 690 -15.34 6.03 14.76
C TYR A 690 -15.66 4.99 15.83
N GLY A 691 -14.71 4.75 16.71
CA GLY A 691 -14.82 3.74 17.75
C GLY A 691 -14.88 2.29 17.26
N GLN A 692 -14.55 2.02 15.99
CA GLN A 692 -14.60 0.69 15.39
C GLN A 692 -13.29 0.27 14.70
N PRO A 693 -12.98 -1.03 14.64
CA PRO A 693 -11.80 -1.51 13.95
C PRO A 693 -11.91 -1.30 12.43
N ILE A 694 -10.79 -0.98 11.80
CA ILE A 694 -10.69 -0.81 10.35
C ILE A 694 -10.27 -2.14 9.73
N PRO A 695 -11.09 -2.74 8.86
CA PRO A 695 -10.89 -4.12 8.39
C PRO A 695 -9.73 -4.28 7.40
N ALA A 696 -9.33 -3.24 6.66
CA ALA A 696 -8.31 -3.34 5.63
C ALA A 696 -7.35 -2.15 5.64
N TYR A 697 -6.06 -2.43 5.43
CA TYR A 697 -5.00 -1.45 5.43
C TYR A 697 -5.24 -0.27 4.47
N HIS A 698 -5.61 -0.55 3.21
CA HIS A 698 -5.86 0.52 2.24
C HIS A 698 -7.00 1.46 2.65
N LYS A 699 -8.03 0.93 3.29
CA LYS A 699 -9.11 1.75 3.86
C LYS A 699 -8.57 2.62 5.00
N GLY A 700 -7.75 2.04 5.87
CA GLY A 700 -7.10 2.77 6.95
C GLY A 700 -6.26 3.93 6.46
N TYR A 701 -5.47 3.74 5.42
CA TYR A 701 -4.68 4.82 4.83
C TYR A 701 -5.56 5.94 4.26
N ASN A 702 -6.58 5.59 3.47
CA ASN A 702 -7.48 6.59 2.91
C ASN A 702 -8.20 7.36 4.02
N LEU A 703 -8.71 6.64 5.01
CA LEU A 703 -9.40 7.24 6.14
C LEU A 703 -8.49 8.17 6.96
N PHE A 704 -7.22 7.79 7.14
CA PHE A 704 -6.22 8.67 7.76
C PHE A 704 -6.03 9.96 6.94
N ALA A 705 -5.94 9.82 5.62
CA ALA A 705 -5.84 10.97 4.74
C ALA A 705 -7.08 11.86 4.80
N ASP A 706 -8.26 11.27 4.75
CA ASP A 706 -9.55 11.99 4.85
C ASP A 706 -9.75 12.63 6.23
N SER A 707 -9.15 12.07 7.27
CA SER A 707 -9.23 12.62 8.63
C SER A 707 -8.28 13.79 8.85
N HIS A 708 -7.10 13.77 8.25
CA HIS A 708 -6.04 14.74 8.58
C HIS A 708 -5.60 15.61 7.41
N LEU A 709 -5.71 15.12 6.17
CA LEU A 709 -5.28 15.83 4.95
C LEU A 709 -6.20 15.47 3.79
N PRO A 710 -7.43 15.96 3.73
CA PRO A 710 -8.37 15.67 2.66
C PRO A 710 -7.82 16.12 1.31
N GLU A 711 -8.13 15.37 0.25
CA GLU A 711 -7.73 15.72 -1.10
C GLU A 711 -8.56 16.90 -1.62
N LYS A 712 -7.92 17.95 -2.08
CA LYS A 712 -8.56 19.08 -2.76
C LYS A 712 -8.72 18.72 -4.25
N ILE A 713 -9.94 18.80 -4.74
CA ILE A 713 -10.22 18.60 -6.17
C ILE A 713 -9.95 19.91 -6.90
N THR A 714 -8.90 19.92 -7.71
CA THR A 714 -8.60 21.08 -8.56
C THR A 714 -9.25 20.94 -9.93
N VAL A 715 -9.40 22.06 -10.65
CA VAL A 715 -9.95 22.13 -12.04
C VAL A 715 -9.19 21.20 -13.01
N PHE A 716 -8.00 20.74 -12.64
CA PHE A 716 -7.12 19.88 -13.43
C PHE A 716 -7.20 18.39 -13.10
N GLY A 717 -8.20 17.95 -12.31
CA GLY A 717 -8.35 16.54 -11.91
C GLY A 717 -7.72 16.26 -10.56
N VAL A 718 -7.49 15.01 -10.29
CA VAL A 718 -7.19 14.46 -8.96
C VAL A 718 -6.21 15.27 -8.14
N GLY A 719 -6.70 15.65 -7.10
CA GLY A 719 -6.41 16.16 -5.86
C GLY A 719 -4.95 16.41 -5.47
N GLN A 720 -4.61 17.67 -5.35
CA GLN A 720 -3.62 18.03 -4.35
C GLN A 720 -4.27 17.90 -2.98
N ARG A 721 -3.61 17.20 -2.07
CA ARG A 721 -4.01 17.21 -0.66
C ARG A 721 -3.79 18.61 -0.11
N THR A 722 -4.68 19.04 0.77
CA THR A 722 -4.50 20.30 1.47
C THR A 722 -3.25 20.25 2.34
N GLN A 723 -2.74 21.40 2.70
CA GLN A 723 -1.64 21.50 3.67
C GLN A 723 -2.15 21.66 5.09
N ASP A 724 -3.43 21.97 5.25
CA ASP A 724 -4.05 22.10 6.55
C ASP A 724 -4.17 20.72 7.21
N ILE A 725 -3.80 20.62 8.47
CA ILE A 725 -3.93 19.42 9.26
C ILE A 725 -5.21 19.51 10.05
N TYR A 726 -6.15 18.62 9.74
CA TYR A 726 -7.42 18.50 10.45
C TYR A 726 -7.30 17.48 11.58
N ASN A 727 -8.16 17.57 12.59
CA ASN A 727 -8.10 16.73 13.79
C ASN A 727 -6.69 16.69 14.40
N ALA A 728 -6.09 17.84 14.58
CA ALA A 728 -4.70 17.97 15.03
C ALA A 728 -4.50 17.43 16.44
N ASP A 729 -5.46 17.66 17.34
CA ASP A 729 -5.40 17.19 18.74
C ASP A 729 -5.40 15.64 18.82
N GLU A 730 -6.24 14.99 18.01
CA GLU A 730 -6.28 13.53 17.95
C GLU A 730 -4.99 12.95 17.36
N LEU A 731 -4.44 13.63 16.36
CA LEU A 731 -3.15 13.23 15.79
C LEU A 731 -2.02 13.42 16.80
N ASP A 732 -1.94 14.55 17.48
CA ASP A 732 -0.96 14.79 18.52
C ASP A 732 -1.07 13.76 19.65
N ASN A 733 -2.28 13.42 20.04
CA ASN A 733 -2.53 12.41 21.05
C ASN A 733 -2.00 11.01 20.64
N ILE A 734 -2.09 10.65 19.36
CA ILE A 734 -1.49 9.41 18.85
C ILE A 734 0.04 9.55 18.83
N LEU A 735 0.57 10.66 18.33
CA LEU A 735 2.00 10.87 18.17
C LEU A 735 2.73 10.93 19.51
N SER A 736 2.17 11.63 20.48
CA SER A 736 2.76 11.77 21.83
C SER A 736 2.89 10.44 22.59
N ARG A 737 2.12 9.43 22.20
CA ARG A 737 2.20 8.07 22.75
C ARG A 737 3.20 7.17 22.01
N PHE A 738 3.55 7.51 20.77
CA PHE A 738 4.31 6.66 19.88
C PHE A 738 5.69 7.21 19.54
N VAL A 739 5.84 8.53 19.43
CA VAL A 739 7.05 9.20 18.94
C VAL A 739 7.83 9.84 20.09
N ILE A 740 9.11 9.54 20.17
CA ILE A 740 10.08 10.31 20.96
C ILE A 740 10.96 11.08 20.00
N THR A 741 10.96 12.40 20.14
CA THR A 741 11.70 13.30 19.30
C THR A 741 12.85 13.94 20.04
N ARG A 742 14.04 13.97 19.38
CA ARG A 742 15.19 14.75 19.90
C ARG A 742 15.90 15.47 18.77
N THR A 743 16.26 16.68 19.03
CA THR A 743 17.21 17.41 18.21
C THR A 743 18.64 17.06 18.63
N LEU A 744 19.56 17.40 17.74
CA LEU A 744 20.98 17.20 18.02
C LEU A 744 21.44 18.09 19.17
N GLU A 745 20.88 19.30 19.25
CA GLU A 745 21.17 20.29 20.31
C GLU A 745 20.72 19.77 21.67
N GLU A 746 19.55 19.14 21.76
CA GLU A 746 19.07 18.53 23.02
C GLU A 746 19.98 17.39 23.48
N ILE A 747 20.37 16.50 22.57
CA ILE A 747 21.26 15.36 22.91
C ILE A 747 22.67 15.83 23.30
N SER A 748 23.19 16.84 22.60
CA SER A 748 24.53 17.35 22.84
C SER A 748 24.62 18.36 23.98
N GLY A 749 23.47 18.93 24.41
CA GLY A 749 23.39 19.98 25.43
C GLY A 749 23.92 21.36 24.96
N ARG A 750 24.15 21.56 23.66
CA ARG A 750 24.68 22.81 23.10
C ARG A 750 24.33 22.94 21.62
N ASP A 751 24.34 24.16 21.10
CA ASP A 751 24.29 24.42 19.66
C ASP A 751 25.56 23.89 18.98
N ILE A 752 25.40 23.07 17.96
CA ILE A 752 26.51 22.48 17.20
C ILE A 752 26.54 22.99 15.77
N LYS A 753 25.41 23.40 15.22
CA LYS A 753 25.29 23.84 13.82
C LYS A 753 24.78 25.28 13.73
N ARG A 754 25.26 26.02 12.74
CA ARG A 754 24.78 27.34 12.36
C ARG A 754 24.55 27.37 10.86
N ILE A 755 23.36 27.76 10.45
CA ILE A 755 22.95 27.83 9.04
C ILE A 755 23.09 29.27 8.57
N HIS A 756 23.78 29.45 7.46
CA HIS A 756 24.00 30.75 6.82
C HIS A 756 23.41 30.73 5.41
N GLN A 757 22.67 31.76 5.05
CA GLN A 757 22.24 31.97 3.68
C GLN A 757 23.13 33.04 3.04
N VAL A 758 23.71 32.69 1.88
CA VAL A 758 24.59 33.57 1.13
C VAL A 758 23.93 33.91 -0.21
N PRO A 759 23.26 35.06 -0.32
CA PRO A 759 22.59 35.45 -1.56
C PRO A 759 23.59 35.95 -2.59
N VAL A 760 23.36 35.59 -3.86
CA VAL A 760 24.15 36.03 -5.02
C VAL A 760 23.21 36.59 -6.07
N ARG A 761 23.64 37.61 -6.84
CA ARG A 761 22.86 38.18 -7.94
C ARG A 761 23.42 37.70 -9.28
N PHE A 762 22.54 37.49 -10.24
CA PHE A 762 22.91 37.16 -11.62
C PHE A 762 23.60 38.37 -12.30
N THR A 763 24.64 38.13 -13.07
CA THR A 763 25.13 39.04 -14.09
C THR A 763 24.16 39.07 -15.28
N GLU A 764 24.41 40.00 -16.23
CA GLU A 764 23.57 40.06 -17.44
C GLU A 764 23.66 38.79 -18.29
N SER A 765 24.86 38.22 -18.46
CA SER A 765 25.07 37.00 -19.22
C SER A 765 24.43 35.78 -18.55
N GLU A 766 24.57 35.65 -17.23
CA GLU A 766 23.92 34.60 -16.45
C GLU A 766 22.40 34.73 -16.52
N ARG A 767 21.89 35.95 -16.37
CA ARG A 767 20.44 36.24 -16.44
C ARG A 767 19.88 35.94 -17.82
N ALA A 768 20.61 36.25 -18.90
CA ALA A 768 20.16 35.93 -20.25
C ALA A 768 19.94 34.45 -20.49
N VAL A 769 20.91 33.60 -20.06
CA VAL A 769 20.76 32.13 -20.15
C VAL A 769 19.63 31.64 -19.29
N TYR A 770 19.49 32.18 -18.08
CA TYR A 770 18.42 31.80 -17.16
C TYR A 770 17.04 32.19 -17.67
N THR A 771 16.88 33.42 -18.20
CA THR A 771 15.63 33.94 -18.80
C THR A 771 15.20 33.10 -19.99
N LYS A 772 16.13 32.76 -20.89
CA LYS A 772 15.84 31.86 -22.01
C LYS A 772 15.27 30.50 -21.53
N ALA A 773 15.88 29.89 -20.53
CA ALA A 773 15.41 28.64 -19.96
C ALA A 773 14.04 28.78 -19.29
N ILE A 774 13.70 29.95 -18.71
CA ILE A 774 12.37 30.26 -18.18
C ILE A 774 11.34 30.37 -19.32
N GLU A 775 11.67 31.05 -20.41
CA GLU A 775 10.77 31.18 -21.56
C GLU A 775 10.44 29.79 -22.14
N GLU A 776 11.45 28.94 -22.31
CA GLU A 776 11.25 27.55 -22.74
C GLU A 776 10.37 26.77 -21.73
N PHE A 777 10.57 26.98 -20.43
CA PHE A 777 9.73 26.39 -19.40
C PHE A 777 8.27 26.82 -19.52
N HIS A 778 8.00 28.10 -19.82
CA HIS A 778 6.64 28.60 -20.05
C HIS A 778 5.96 27.94 -21.25
N VAL A 779 6.71 27.78 -22.36
CA VAL A 779 6.21 27.08 -23.55
C VAL A 779 5.88 25.61 -23.21
N MET A 780 6.79 24.90 -22.54
CA MET A 780 6.57 23.51 -22.16
C MET A 780 5.42 23.36 -21.18
N ARG A 781 5.24 24.31 -20.27
CA ARG A 781 4.11 24.37 -19.37
C ARG A 781 2.78 24.55 -20.12
N GLY A 782 2.74 25.46 -21.09
CA GLY A 782 1.57 25.62 -21.96
C GLY A 782 1.21 24.33 -22.67
N ASN A 783 2.19 23.64 -23.23
CA ASN A 783 2.03 22.35 -23.89
C ASN A 783 1.52 21.25 -22.93
N TYR A 784 1.98 21.24 -21.68
CA TYR A 784 1.50 20.30 -20.66
C TYR A 784 0.01 20.52 -20.35
N PHE A 785 -0.44 21.75 -20.22
CA PHE A 785 -1.85 22.04 -19.97
C PHE A 785 -2.76 21.77 -21.18
N ALA A 786 -2.24 21.96 -22.39
CA ALA A 786 -2.96 21.67 -23.62
C ALA A 786 -3.03 20.16 -23.97
N SER A 787 -2.20 19.32 -23.37
CA SER A 787 -2.07 17.92 -23.70
C SER A 787 -2.95 17.02 -22.81
N THR A 788 -3.40 15.88 -23.39
CA THR A 788 -4.23 14.87 -22.71
C THR A 788 -3.65 13.46 -22.91
N GLY A 789 -4.01 12.52 -22.05
CA GLY A 789 -3.64 11.12 -22.19
C GLY A 789 -2.11 10.85 -22.12
N ASN A 790 -1.60 10.07 -23.06
CA ASN A 790 -0.17 9.72 -23.13
C ASN A 790 0.69 10.94 -23.50
N SER A 791 0.21 11.84 -24.34
CA SER A 791 0.89 13.10 -24.67
C SER A 791 1.14 13.96 -23.43
N ARG A 792 0.25 13.90 -22.43
CA ARG A 792 0.44 14.64 -21.16
C ARG A 792 1.59 14.08 -20.33
N LYS A 793 1.83 12.77 -20.38
CA LYS A 793 2.99 12.15 -19.68
C LYS A 793 4.31 12.61 -20.32
N ASP A 794 4.37 12.65 -21.64
CA ASP A 794 5.57 13.09 -22.35
C ASP A 794 5.83 14.58 -22.10
N SER A 795 4.78 15.40 -22.12
CA SER A 795 4.88 16.83 -21.78
C SER A 795 5.30 17.04 -20.33
N MET A 796 4.84 16.22 -19.39
CA MET A 796 5.27 16.21 -18.00
C MET A 796 6.76 15.88 -17.86
N MET A 797 7.24 14.87 -18.58
CA MET A 797 8.67 14.50 -18.56
C MET A 797 9.55 15.64 -19.07
N ARG A 798 9.14 16.30 -20.16
CA ARG A 798 9.87 17.48 -20.69
C ARG A 798 9.87 18.64 -19.70
N LEU A 799 8.75 18.90 -19.03
CA LEU A 799 8.64 19.92 -18.00
C LEU A 799 9.59 19.65 -16.82
N ILE A 800 9.68 18.40 -16.37
CA ILE A 800 10.63 17.99 -15.31
C ILE A 800 12.07 18.15 -15.77
N GLN A 801 12.39 17.83 -17.02
CA GLN A 801 13.72 18.05 -17.61
C GLN A 801 14.08 19.54 -17.61
N GLN A 802 13.15 20.42 -17.96
CA GLN A 802 13.37 21.86 -17.96
C GLN A 802 13.56 22.44 -16.54
N ILE A 803 12.81 21.95 -15.56
CA ILE A 803 13.04 22.28 -14.15
C ILE A 803 14.46 21.85 -13.72
N THR A 804 14.88 20.67 -14.12
CA THR A 804 16.24 20.18 -13.84
C THR A 804 17.30 21.06 -14.50
N LEU A 805 17.03 21.56 -15.70
CA LEU A 805 17.91 22.50 -16.40
C LEU A 805 17.98 23.85 -15.66
N LEU A 806 16.86 24.41 -15.24
CA LEU A 806 16.81 25.65 -14.45
C LEU A 806 17.64 25.54 -13.16
N LEU A 807 17.51 24.41 -12.43
CA LEU A 807 18.31 24.16 -11.22
C LEU A 807 19.80 24.03 -11.53
N ARG A 808 20.16 23.41 -12.65
CA ARG A 808 21.57 23.30 -13.09
C ARG A 808 22.14 24.63 -13.49
N ILE A 809 21.41 25.49 -14.21
CA ILE A 809 21.82 26.85 -14.54
C ILE A 809 22.01 27.66 -13.25
N SER A 810 21.10 27.54 -12.29
CA SER A 810 21.22 28.19 -10.99
C SER A 810 22.43 27.71 -10.16
N ALA A 811 22.91 26.50 -10.39
CA ALA A 811 24.07 25.95 -9.68
C ALA A 811 25.38 26.36 -10.33
N ALA A 812 25.47 26.29 -11.66
CA ALA A 812 26.65 26.59 -12.45
C ALA A 812 26.26 26.93 -13.92
N PRO A 813 25.97 28.17 -14.26
CA PRO A 813 25.58 28.58 -15.62
C PRO A 813 26.55 28.13 -16.71
N ASN A 814 27.84 28.12 -16.42
CA ASN A 814 28.89 27.68 -17.34
C ASN A 814 28.86 26.17 -17.69
N THR A 815 27.94 25.42 -17.14
CA THR A 815 27.66 24.03 -17.57
C THR A 815 26.73 23.95 -18.79
N ILE A 816 26.23 25.08 -19.23
CA ILE A 816 25.36 25.22 -20.41
C ILE A 816 26.19 25.73 -21.58
N ARG A 817 25.98 25.11 -22.76
CA ARG A 817 26.76 25.42 -23.96
C ARG A 817 26.58 26.84 -24.46
N GLU A 818 25.43 27.42 -24.22
CA GLU A 818 25.07 28.78 -24.65
C GLU A 818 25.61 29.86 -23.71
N TYR A 819 26.25 29.50 -22.62
CA TYR A 819 26.87 30.47 -21.71
C TYR A 819 28.25 30.92 -22.25
N ASP A 820 28.39 32.18 -22.53
CA ASP A 820 29.61 32.82 -23.05
C ASP A 820 30.21 33.88 -22.10
N GLY A 821 29.68 33.95 -20.88
CA GLY A 821 30.15 34.89 -19.86
C GLY A 821 31.40 34.41 -19.13
N ASP A 822 31.90 35.30 -18.28
CA ASP A 822 33.03 35.04 -17.38
C ASP A 822 32.70 33.98 -16.34
N LEU A 823 33.60 33.76 -15.38
CA LEU A 823 33.36 32.83 -14.25
C LEU A 823 32.07 33.20 -13.54
N PRO A 824 31.10 32.24 -13.42
CA PRO A 824 29.82 32.52 -12.79
C PRO A 824 29.94 33.10 -11.39
N THR A 825 29.13 34.11 -11.09
CA THR A 825 29.17 34.85 -9.82
C THR A 825 29.01 33.95 -8.60
N LYS A 826 28.21 32.92 -8.70
CA LYS A 826 28.04 31.92 -7.63
C LYS A 826 29.36 31.14 -7.42
N ILE A 827 30.02 30.68 -8.48
CA ILE A 827 31.31 29.98 -8.38
C ILE A 827 32.35 30.92 -7.82
N ALA A 828 32.40 32.16 -8.32
CA ALA A 828 33.33 33.22 -7.82
C ALA A 828 33.09 33.47 -6.33
N LYS A 829 31.82 33.56 -5.87
CA LYS A 829 31.47 33.72 -4.45
C LYS A 829 31.96 32.56 -3.59
N VAL A 830 31.75 31.33 -4.07
CA VAL A 830 32.23 30.13 -3.35
C VAL A 830 33.79 30.17 -3.28
N ILE A 831 34.49 30.57 -4.32
CA ILE A 831 35.95 30.69 -4.31
C ILE A 831 36.39 31.78 -3.32
N GLU A 832 35.73 32.93 -3.31
CA GLU A 832 35.98 34.00 -2.32
C GLU A 832 35.83 33.46 -0.89
N MET A 833 34.75 32.68 -0.63
CA MET A 833 34.57 32.03 0.66
C MET A 833 35.69 31.03 0.98
N LEU A 834 36.11 30.23 0.02
CA LEU A 834 37.24 29.31 0.20
C LEU A 834 38.54 30.04 0.50
N GLN A 835 38.79 31.19 -0.13
CA GLN A 835 39.97 32.01 0.15
C GLN A 835 39.95 32.58 1.57
N SER A 836 38.77 33.02 2.03
CA SER A 836 38.61 33.51 3.41
C SER A 836 38.75 32.39 4.47
N MET A 837 38.63 31.11 4.07
CA MET A 837 38.77 29.91 4.89
C MET A 837 40.04 29.13 4.54
N SER A 838 41.16 29.82 4.31
CA SER A 838 42.42 29.26 3.77
C SER A 838 43.02 28.14 4.63
N ASP A 839 42.83 28.22 5.95
CA ASP A 839 43.43 27.32 6.95
C ASP A 839 42.46 26.27 7.47
N GLU A 840 41.27 26.16 6.85
CA GLU A 840 40.23 25.24 7.29
C GLU A 840 39.95 24.16 6.23
N ILE A 841 39.55 22.99 6.67
CA ILE A 841 39.01 21.97 5.79
C ILE A 841 37.56 22.32 5.47
N VAL A 842 37.23 22.44 4.18
CA VAL A 842 35.91 22.84 3.71
C VAL A 842 35.29 21.73 2.86
N ALA A 843 34.02 21.40 3.11
CA ALA A 843 33.27 20.51 2.25
C ALA A 843 32.32 21.30 1.33
N ILE A 844 32.26 20.93 0.07
CA ILE A 844 31.33 21.49 -0.92
C ILE A 844 30.43 20.39 -1.43
N GLY A 845 29.12 20.55 -1.24
CA GLY A 845 28.11 19.57 -1.64
C GLY A 845 27.24 20.03 -2.80
N VAL A 846 27.40 19.43 -3.97
CA VAL A 846 26.57 19.69 -5.15
C VAL A 846 25.73 18.46 -5.52
N ARG A 847 24.77 18.61 -6.40
CA ARG A 847 23.87 17.52 -6.79
C ARG A 847 24.36 16.79 -8.04
N HIS A 848 24.76 17.52 -9.06
CA HIS A 848 25.09 16.97 -10.38
C HIS A 848 26.59 16.86 -10.61
N LYS A 849 27.04 15.78 -11.26
CA LYS A 849 28.44 15.56 -11.57
C LYS A 849 29.03 16.68 -12.43
N VAL A 850 28.28 17.18 -13.40
CA VAL A 850 28.70 18.27 -14.29
C VAL A 850 29.00 19.55 -13.50
N VAL A 851 28.23 19.79 -12.42
CA VAL A 851 28.48 20.92 -11.50
C VAL A 851 29.74 20.66 -10.68
N VAL A 852 29.99 19.42 -10.22
CA VAL A 852 31.28 19.06 -9.58
C VAL A 852 32.44 19.40 -10.48
N ASP A 853 32.36 19.00 -11.75
CA ASP A 853 33.44 19.23 -12.73
C ASP A 853 33.71 20.73 -12.95
N ALA A 854 32.64 21.57 -13.01
CA ALA A 854 32.75 23.01 -13.15
C ALA A 854 33.45 23.68 -11.94
N TYR A 855 33.04 23.34 -10.72
CA TYR A 855 33.69 23.83 -9.50
C TYR A 855 35.13 23.32 -9.38
N ALA A 856 35.35 22.03 -9.69
CA ALA A 856 36.70 21.45 -9.63
C ALA A 856 37.68 22.14 -10.59
N LYS A 857 37.21 22.50 -11.79
CA LYS A 857 37.99 23.24 -12.76
C LYS A 857 38.38 24.64 -12.22
N ALA A 858 37.39 25.39 -11.78
CA ALA A 858 37.59 26.74 -11.26
C ALA A 858 38.50 26.76 -10.02
N ILE A 859 38.33 25.82 -9.09
CA ILE A 859 39.17 25.71 -7.89
C ILE A 859 40.63 25.40 -8.27
N ARG A 860 40.87 24.47 -9.21
CA ARG A 860 42.22 24.14 -9.65
C ARG A 860 42.94 25.28 -10.39
N GLU A 861 42.17 26.07 -11.14
CA GLU A 861 42.72 27.23 -11.87
C GLU A 861 43.10 28.39 -10.93
N ILE A 862 42.24 28.63 -9.92
CA ILE A 862 42.43 29.82 -9.05
C ILE A 862 43.21 29.50 -7.77
N MET A 863 43.12 28.27 -7.28
CA MET A 863 43.76 27.80 -6.03
C MET A 863 44.56 26.50 -6.25
N PRO A 864 45.57 26.47 -7.14
CA PRO A 864 46.26 25.24 -7.51
C PRO A 864 47.01 24.55 -6.35
N ASP A 865 47.45 25.32 -5.37
CA ASP A 865 48.25 24.83 -4.24
C ASP A 865 47.37 24.22 -3.12
N ARG A 866 46.07 24.44 -3.17
CA ARG A 866 45.15 23.90 -2.13
C ARG A 866 44.68 22.49 -2.47
N PRO A 867 44.86 21.50 -1.58
CA PRO A 867 44.49 20.13 -1.88
C PRO A 867 42.98 19.96 -2.16
N LEU A 868 42.63 19.47 -3.34
CA LEU A 868 41.26 19.24 -3.78
C LEU A 868 40.95 17.75 -3.89
N PHE A 869 39.99 17.28 -3.10
CA PHE A 869 39.52 15.90 -3.06
C PHE A 869 38.13 15.82 -3.70
N VAL A 870 38.03 15.14 -4.85
CA VAL A 870 36.77 15.01 -5.58
C VAL A 870 36.13 13.64 -5.38
N VAL A 871 34.89 13.61 -4.91
CA VAL A 871 34.12 12.36 -4.66
C VAL A 871 32.79 12.36 -5.41
N THR A 872 32.68 11.46 -6.38
CA THR A 872 31.42 11.23 -7.11
C THR A 872 31.04 9.76 -7.09
N GLY A 873 29.74 9.44 -7.31
CA GLY A 873 29.23 8.06 -7.25
C GLY A 873 29.85 7.11 -8.26
N SER A 874 30.31 7.64 -9.41
CA SER A 874 30.87 6.85 -10.51
C SER A 874 32.39 6.63 -10.43
N THR A 875 33.10 7.42 -9.65
CA THR A 875 34.58 7.46 -9.71
C THR A 875 35.28 6.92 -8.46
N THR A 876 34.57 6.63 -7.38
CA THR A 876 35.21 6.31 -6.10
C THR A 876 34.61 5.08 -5.43
N THR A 877 35.41 4.04 -5.22
CA THR A 877 35.02 2.82 -4.46
C THR A 877 34.91 3.13 -2.96
N LEU A 878 34.21 2.29 -2.21
CA LEU A 878 34.05 2.46 -0.76
C LEU A 878 35.40 2.48 -0.02
N ALA A 879 36.33 1.61 -0.41
CA ALA A 879 37.67 1.55 0.15
C ALA A 879 38.44 2.86 -0.09
N LYS A 880 38.37 3.42 -1.31
CA LYS A 880 38.97 4.70 -1.63
C LYS A 880 38.37 5.88 -0.83
N ARG A 881 37.07 5.83 -0.57
CA ARG A 881 36.41 6.86 0.26
C ARG A 881 36.82 6.79 1.74
N ARG A 882 37.09 5.60 2.25
CA ARG A 882 37.63 5.42 3.62
C ARG A 882 39.07 5.93 3.72
N ALA A 883 39.93 5.59 2.76
CA ALA A 883 41.31 6.11 2.68
C ALA A 883 41.34 7.65 2.57
N LEU A 884 40.44 8.22 1.76
CA LEU A 884 40.30 9.66 1.58
C LEU A 884 40.02 10.40 2.90
N ARG A 885 39.29 9.80 3.84
CA ARG A 885 39.03 10.39 5.17
C ARG A 885 40.32 10.72 5.89
N LYS A 886 41.28 9.78 5.89
CA LYS A 886 42.56 9.96 6.56
C LYS A 886 43.41 11.07 5.86
N THR A 887 43.53 10.97 4.54
CA THR A 887 44.30 11.92 3.76
C THR A 887 43.73 13.35 3.81
N LEU A 888 42.40 13.51 3.79
CA LEU A 888 41.76 14.81 3.96
C LEU A 888 42.01 15.40 5.37
N LYS A 889 41.95 14.58 6.41
CA LYS A 889 42.26 15.01 7.79
C LYS A 889 43.72 15.46 7.93
N GLU A 890 44.63 14.78 7.29
CA GLU A 890 46.07 15.09 7.28
C GLU A 890 46.40 16.38 6.49
N SER A 891 45.57 16.75 5.52
CA SER A 891 45.78 17.93 4.67
C SER A 891 45.63 19.27 5.42
N LYS A 892 44.96 19.28 6.57
CA LYS A 892 44.66 20.46 7.42
C LYS A 892 43.82 21.56 6.78
N ASN A 893 43.92 21.80 5.48
CA ASN A 893 43.23 22.85 4.72
C ASN A 893 42.60 22.36 3.40
N GLY A 894 42.40 21.04 3.26
CA GLY A 894 41.88 20.45 2.04
C GLY A 894 40.41 20.82 1.74
N ILE A 895 40.07 20.80 0.47
CA ILE A 895 38.71 20.99 -0.01
C ILE A 895 38.11 19.61 -0.39
N LEU A 896 36.99 19.22 0.21
CA LEU A 896 36.22 18.06 -0.18
C LEU A 896 35.08 18.49 -1.09
N LEU A 897 35.20 18.26 -2.38
CA LEU A 897 34.15 18.54 -3.37
C LEU A 897 33.44 17.25 -3.75
N CYS A 898 32.15 17.16 -3.50
CA CYS A 898 31.43 15.90 -3.70
C CYS A 898 29.99 16.08 -4.15
N THR A 899 29.44 15.03 -4.75
CA THR A 899 27.97 14.99 -4.89
C THR A 899 27.33 14.61 -3.56
N GLN A 900 26.25 15.29 -3.19
CA GLN A 900 25.56 15.14 -1.91
C GLN A 900 25.22 13.68 -1.58
N GLN A 901 24.99 12.83 -2.61
CA GLN A 901 24.67 11.41 -2.45
C GLN A 901 25.90 10.50 -2.37
N SER A 902 27.11 10.98 -2.69
CA SER A 902 28.29 10.14 -2.85
C SER A 902 29.05 9.85 -1.57
N LEU A 903 28.83 10.63 -0.54
CA LEU A 903 29.44 10.35 0.76
C LEU A 903 28.68 9.21 1.44
N PRO A 904 29.36 8.18 1.95
CA PRO A 904 28.70 7.10 2.68
C PRO A 904 28.16 7.60 4.02
N SER A 905 26.97 7.14 4.38
CA SER A 905 26.30 7.54 5.63
C SER A 905 27.06 7.14 6.90
N SER A 906 27.86 6.08 6.81
CA SER A 906 28.66 5.54 7.91
C SER A 906 30.00 6.24 8.14
N VAL A 907 30.47 7.05 7.19
CA VAL A 907 31.77 7.73 7.35
C VAL A 907 31.53 9.10 7.94
N SER A 908 32.05 9.31 9.15
CA SER A 908 32.02 10.63 9.80
C SER A 908 33.18 11.51 9.32
N PHE A 909 32.87 12.74 8.96
CA PHE A 909 33.85 13.79 8.65
C PHE A 909 33.78 14.91 9.70
N GLU A 910 33.66 14.51 10.97
CA GLU A 910 33.45 15.42 12.10
C GLU A 910 34.52 16.54 12.24
N TYR A 911 35.70 16.32 11.72
CA TYR A 911 36.75 17.31 11.70
C TYR A 911 36.57 18.45 10.67
N VAL A 912 35.57 18.36 9.79
CA VAL A 912 35.19 19.41 8.85
C VAL A 912 34.19 20.33 9.54
N ASP A 913 34.54 21.62 9.67
CA ASP A 913 33.73 22.60 10.40
C ASP A 913 32.92 23.53 9.45
N LYS A 914 33.29 23.59 8.20
CA LYS A 914 32.68 24.46 7.19
C LYS A 914 32.11 23.63 6.02
N VAL A 915 30.82 23.81 5.75
CA VAL A 915 30.12 23.12 4.66
C VAL A 915 29.46 24.15 3.76
N ILE A 916 29.74 24.11 2.47
CA ILE A 916 29.15 25.00 1.47
C ILE A 916 28.23 24.19 0.56
N ILE A 917 26.99 24.63 0.38
CA ILE A 917 25.99 24.00 -0.46
C ILE A 917 25.53 25.00 -1.53
N PRO A 918 26.20 25.00 -2.69
CA PRO A 918 25.85 25.92 -3.78
C PRO A 918 24.76 25.38 -4.69
N GLU A 919 24.32 24.14 -4.52
CA GLU A 919 23.24 23.53 -5.28
C GLU A 919 22.24 22.89 -4.32
N LEU A 920 21.01 23.40 -4.30
CA LEU A 920 19.96 22.90 -3.42
C LEU A 920 19.36 21.60 -3.95
N HIS A 921 18.88 20.78 -3.04
CA HIS A 921 18.07 19.61 -3.35
C HIS A 921 16.61 19.88 -2.97
N TYR A 922 15.65 19.57 -3.87
CA TYR A 922 14.22 19.75 -3.58
C TYR A 922 13.70 18.85 -2.44
N ASN A 923 14.47 17.85 -2.06
CA ASN A 923 14.17 16.99 -0.93
C ASN A 923 15.06 17.40 0.26
N ASN A 924 14.46 18.04 1.25
CA ASN A 924 15.15 18.52 2.44
C ASN A 924 15.83 17.39 3.22
N SER A 925 15.19 16.24 3.34
CA SER A 925 15.77 15.09 4.03
C SER A 925 17.13 14.68 3.43
N ARG A 926 17.26 14.65 2.10
CA ARG A 926 18.53 14.31 1.45
C ARG A 926 19.60 15.37 1.64
N MET A 927 19.20 16.62 1.64
CA MET A 927 20.11 17.73 1.89
C MET A 927 20.58 17.73 3.34
N SER A 928 19.67 17.55 4.29
CA SER A 928 20.00 17.40 5.71
C SER A 928 20.91 16.19 5.93
N GLN A 929 20.61 15.07 5.31
CA GLN A 929 21.47 13.88 5.35
C GLN A 929 22.89 14.14 4.84
N PHE A 930 23.09 15.08 3.94
CA PHE A 930 24.43 15.43 3.48
C PHE A 930 25.21 16.19 4.57
N TYR A 931 24.72 17.32 5.03
CA TYR A 931 25.49 18.13 5.98
C TYR A 931 25.56 17.51 7.39
N MET A 932 24.60 16.71 7.79
CA MET A 932 24.64 15.98 9.06
C MET A 932 25.72 14.89 9.11
N ARG A 933 26.40 14.59 7.99
CA ARG A 933 27.59 13.71 7.98
C ARG A 933 28.82 14.36 8.60
N PHE A 934 28.83 15.67 8.65
CA PHE A 934 29.89 16.47 9.29
C PHE A 934 29.59 16.77 10.76
N ILE A 935 28.39 16.46 11.20
CA ILE A 935 27.88 16.79 12.54
C ILE A 935 27.60 15.51 13.34
N ARG A 936 28.04 15.50 14.59
CA ARG A 936 27.74 14.45 15.57
C ARG A 936 27.46 15.12 16.92
N PHE A 937 26.70 14.43 17.79
CA PHE A 937 26.49 14.92 19.17
C PHE A 937 27.81 15.07 19.93
N THR A 938 28.85 14.35 19.52
CA THR A 938 30.23 14.44 20.07
C THR A 938 31.04 15.60 19.50
N SER A 939 30.57 16.29 18.46
CA SER A 939 31.33 17.35 17.81
C SER A 939 31.71 18.47 18.76
N LYS A 940 33.00 18.74 18.90
CA LYS A 940 33.53 19.73 19.86
C LYS A 940 33.46 21.17 19.35
N ARG A 941 33.37 21.37 18.03
CA ARG A 941 33.36 22.68 17.37
C ARG A 941 32.04 22.97 16.69
N MET A 942 31.67 24.25 16.60
CA MET A 942 30.52 24.73 15.83
C MET A 942 30.70 24.39 14.34
N LYS A 943 29.63 23.97 13.70
CA LYS A 943 29.58 23.65 12.27
C LYS A 943 28.79 24.71 11.55
N ASP A 944 29.46 25.40 10.64
CA ASP A 944 28.84 26.43 9.80
C ASP A 944 28.44 25.85 8.44
N ILE A 945 27.17 25.97 8.10
CA ILE A 945 26.61 25.47 6.86
C ILE A 945 26.11 26.62 6.03
N TYR A 946 26.69 26.80 4.84
CA TYR A 946 26.43 27.93 3.96
C TYR A 946 25.61 27.46 2.76
N PHE A 947 24.43 28.00 2.60
CA PHE A 947 23.62 27.86 1.40
C PHE A 947 23.84 29.06 0.48
N VAL A 948 24.45 28.82 -0.69
CA VAL A 948 24.72 29.87 -1.66
C VAL A 948 23.65 29.84 -2.76
N THR A 949 22.82 30.88 -2.84
CA THR A 949 21.63 30.89 -3.70
C THR A 949 21.53 32.13 -4.55
N TYR A 950 21.05 31.99 -5.80
CA TYR A 950 20.73 33.14 -6.63
C TYR A 950 19.39 33.76 -6.22
N LEU A 951 19.41 35.08 -6.01
CA LEU A 951 18.22 35.87 -5.81
C LEU A 951 17.38 35.94 -7.08
N GLY A 952 16.05 35.85 -6.94
CA GLY A 952 15.12 35.89 -8.08
C GLY A 952 15.22 34.64 -8.98
N SER A 953 15.54 33.49 -8.42
CA SER A 953 15.63 32.22 -9.14
C SER A 953 14.73 31.16 -8.51
N ILE A 954 14.64 30.00 -9.18
CA ILE A 954 13.96 28.80 -8.68
C ILE A 954 14.48 28.37 -7.29
N GLU A 955 15.71 28.72 -6.94
CA GLU A 955 16.30 28.38 -5.64
C GLU A 955 15.64 29.14 -4.49
N SER A 956 15.13 30.37 -4.73
CA SER A 956 14.37 31.11 -3.71
C SER A 956 13.13 30.35 -3.27
N ASN A 957 12.35 29.84 -4.23
CA ASN A 957 11.17 29.01 -3.95
C ASN A 957 11.56 27.67 -3.31
N GLN A 958 12.66 27.08 -3.75
CA GLN A 958 13.18 25.85 -3.21
C GLN A 958 13.61 26.01 -1.74
N MET A 959 14.23 27.11 -1.40
CA MET A 959 14.64 27.41 -0.02
C MET A 959 13.43 27.63 0.89
N GLN A 960 12.39 28.34 0.43
CA GLN A 960 11.12 28.46 1.16
C GLN A 960 10.48 27.10 1.43
N MET A 961 10.43 26.21 0.44
CA MET A 961 9.90 24.86 0.61
C MET A 961 10.73 24.01 1.60
N VAL A 962 12.06 24.15 1.57
CA VAL A 962 12.94 23.49 2.51
C VAL A 962 12.66 23.95 3.94
N LEU A 963 12.51 25.25 4.15
CA LEU A 963 12.17 25.82 5.46
C LEU A 963 10.78 25.43 5.94
N ALA A 964 9.79 25.37 5.05
CA ALA A 964 8.43 24.93 5.39
C ALA A 964 8.40 23.45 5.83
N LYS A 965 9.12 22.56 5.11
CA LYS A 965 9.25 21.15 5.50
C LYS A 965 9.95 20.96 6.86
N GLU A 966 10.94 21.78 7.15
CA GLU A 966 11.61 21.76 8.45
C GLU A 966 10.62 22.08 9.57
N LYS A 967 9.75 23.08 9.38
CA LYS A 967 8.73 23.45 10.36
C LYS A 967 7.67 22.36 10.58
N ILE A 968 7.24 21.66 9.51
CA ILE A 968 6.35 20.51 9.65
C ILE A 968 7.03 19.37 10.42
N ASN A 969 8.30 19.11 10.14
CA ASN A 969 9.06 18.15 10.93
C ASN A 969 9.15 18.56 12.41
N MET A 970 9.25 19.84 12.70
CA MET A 970 9.22 20.38 14.07
C MET A 970 7.84 20.18 14.74
N PHE A 971 6.74 20.38 14.02
CA PHE A 971 5.40 20.07 14.52
C PHE A 971 5.24 18.59 14.85
N MET A 972 5.64 17.71 13.92
CA MET A 972 5.65 16.26 14.16
C MET A 972 6.54 15.88 15.35
N ARG A 973 7.41 16.78 15.78
CA ARG A 973 8.26 16.64 16.96
C ARG A 973 7.62 17.14 18.25
N GLY A 974 6.32 17.46 18.26
CA GLY A 974 5.63 17.91 19.49
C GLY A 974 6.18 19.20 20.12
N LYS A 975 6.85 20.03 19.33
CA LYS A 975 7.24 21.37 19.76
C LYS A 975 6.10 22.31 19.43
N ASP A 976 5.59 23.05 20.42
CA ASP A 976 4.57 24.08 20.28
C ASP A 976 4.98 25.10 19.21
N THR A 977 4.52 24.85 18.00
CA THR A 977 4.58 25.80 16.90
C THR A 977 3.15 26.12 16.50
N ASP A 978 2.78 27.37 16.51
CA ASP A 978 1.47 27.83 16.08
C ASP A 978 1.28 27.46 14.61
N LEU A 979 0.38 26.49 14.36
CA LEU A 979 0.09 25.98 13.02
C LEU A 979 -0.43 27.09 12.11
N ASP A 980 -1.29 27.97 12.65
CA ASP A 980 -1.85 29.09 11.90
C ASP A 980 -0.76 30.07 11.46
N GLU A 981 0.29 30.25 12.27
CA GLU A 981 1.47 31.05 11.89
C GLU A 981 2.28 30.38 10.76
N ILE A 982 2.38 29.04 10.78
CA ILE A 982 3.10 28.30 9.72
C ILE A 982 2.34 28.39 8.40
N TYR A 983 1.02 28.22 8.40
CA TYR A 983 0.21 28.22 7.18
C TYR A 983 -0.03 29.63 6.62
N ASN A 984 -0.33 30.60 7.48
CA ASN A 984 -0.59 31.99 7.06
C ASN A 984 0.66 32.71 6.53
N ARG A 985 1.85 32.33 7.04
CA ARG A 985 3.10 32.96 6.66
C ARG A 985 3.75 32.37 5.41
N PHE A 986 3.43 31.10 5.07
CA PHE A 986 4.17 30.38 4.02
C PHE A 986 3.33 29.94 2.84
N GLY A 987 1.99 29.92 2.87
CA GLY A 987 1.09 29.64 1.73
C GLY A 987 1.63 28.62 0.70
N VAL A 988 2.49 27.70 1.13
CA VAL A 988 3.38 26.95 0.26
C VAL A 988 2.72 25.67 -0.15
N ASP A 989 2.37 25.62 -1.40
CA ASP A 989 2.00 24.40 -2.08
C ASP A 989 3.21 23.43 -2.12
N TYR A 990 3.12 22.29 -1.41
CA TYR A 990 4.24 21.32 -1.23
C TYR A 990 4.70 20.65 -2.51
N ASN A 991 3.98 20.81 -3.59
CA ASN A 991 4.36 20.33 -4.88
C ASN A 991 5.26 21.36 -5.56
N LEU A 992 6.55 21.02 -5.79
CA LEU A 992 7.49 21.88 -6.51
C LEU A 992 6.89 22.37 -7.84
N LEU A 993 6.17 21.51 -8.53
CA LEU A 993 5.52 21.83 -9.80
C LEU A 993 4.40 22.86 -9.60
N SER A 994 3.62 22.75 -8.54
CA SER A 994 2.57 23.71 -8.20
C SER A 994 3.13 25.03 -7.71
N ALA A 995 4.16 25.00 -6.88
CA ALA A 995 4.84 26.20 -6.41
C ALA A 995 5.48 26.99 -7.59
N LEU A 996 6.04 26.26 -8.55
CA LEU A 996 6.60 26.85 -9.77
C LEU A 996 5.53 27.28 -10.78
N MET A 997 4.29 26.80 -10.65
CA MET A 997 3.16 27.14 -11.51
C MET A 997 2.22 28.19 -10.89
N SER A 998 2.46 28.64 -9.66
CA SER A 998 1.67 29.73 -9.07
C SER A 998 1.76 31.00 -9.93
N ARG A 999 0.63 31.68 -10.10
CA ARG A 999 0.51 32.86 -10.94
C ARG A 999 0.12 34.05 -10.08
N GLU A 1000 0.81 35.15 -10.26
CA GLU A 1000 0.28 36.46 -9.88
C GLU A 1000 0.00 37.28 -11.14
N MET A 1001 -1.03 38.11 -11.09
CA MET A 1001 -1.39 39.00 -12.15
C MET A 1001 -0.84 40.38 -11.78
N ASP A 1002 -0.07 40.97 -12.66
CA ASP A 1002 0.41 42.35 -12.48
C ASP A 1002 -0.71 43.37 -12.69
N GLU A 1003 -0.45 44.62 -12.36
CA GLU A 1003 -1.40 45.74 -12.53
C GLU A 1003 -1.86 45.93 -13.98
N ASN A 1004 -1.18 45.32 -14.95
CA ASN A 1004 -1.50 45.35 -16.37
C ASN A 1004 -2.21 44.10 -16.88
N GLY A 1005 -2.62 43.18 -15.99
CA GLY A 1005 -3.32 41.97 -16.34
C GLY A 1005 -2.45 40.86 -16.94
N LYS A 1006 -1.11 40.98 -16.90
CA LYS A 1006 -0.19 39.93 -17.31
C LYS A 1006 0.16 38.99 -16.16
N PHE A 1007 0.14 37.71 -16.43
CA PHE A 1007 0.52 36.69 -15.46
C PHE A 1007 2.05 36.56 -15.41
N HIS A 1008 2.62 36.73 -14.21
CA HIS A 1008 4.01 36.44 -13.90
C HIS A 1008 4.09 35.26 -12.93
N ILE A 1009 5.20 34.51 -12.97
CA ILE A 1009 5.57 33.59 -11.90
C ILE A 1009 6.34 34.41 -10.88
N ARG A 1010 5.86 34.47 -9.65
CA ARG A 1010 6.58 35.09 -8.54
C ARG A 1010 7.64 34.11 -8.03
N TRP A 1011 8.88 34.44 -8.23
CA TRP A 1011 10.01 33.85 -7.54
C TRP A 1011 10.20 34.64 -6.25
N GLY A 1012 9.84 34.04 -5.10
CA GLY A 1012 9.77 34.70 -3.80
C GLY A 1012 10.64 35.95 -3.63
N GLU A 1013 10.01 37.10 -3.43
CA GLU A 1013 10.66 38.28 -2.95
C GLU A 1013 11.13 38.06 -1.52
N GLN A 1014 12.42 37.94 -1.33
CA GLN A 1014 13.01 38.14 -0.01
C GLN A 1014 13.06 39.63 0.25
N GLU A 1015 12.23 40.14 1.11
CA GLU A 1015 12.55 41.41 1.77
C GLU A 1015 13.84 41.19 2.54
N ILE A 1016 14.86 41.93 2.14
CA ILE A 1016 16.12 42.00 2.87
C ILE A 1016 15.87 42.88 4.09
N ALA A 1017 15.71 42.22 5.26
CA ALA A 1017 15.79 42.91 6.53
C ALA A 1017 17.26 43.12 6.91
#